data_5375906416c8ade54b02ebde38e4e938
#
_entry.id   5375906416c8ade54b02ebde38e4e938
#
_cell.length_a   1.000
_cell.length_b   1.000
_cell.length_c   1.000
_cell.angle_alpha   90.00
_cell.angle_beta   90.00
_cell.angle_gamma   90.00
#
_symmetry.space_group_name_H-M   'P 1'
#
loop_
_entity.id
_entity.type
_entity.pdbx_description
1 polymer ?
#
loop_
_entity_poly.entity_id
_entity_poly.type
_entity_poly.pdbx_seq_one_letter_code
_entity_poly.pdbx_strand_id
1 'polypeptide(L)'
;MGKKIKKEVEPPPKDVFDPLTIESKKAATVVLMLNSPEEEILAKACEAIYRFALKGEENKATLLELGAVEPLTKLLTHEDKIVRRNATMIFGILASNNDVKKLLRELDVMNSVIAQLAPEEEVVIHEFASLCLANMSAEYTSKVQIFAQGGLEPLIRLLGSSDPDVKKNSIECIYNLAQDFQCRTALQELNAIPPILDLLKSEYPIIQLLALKTLGVVTNDKESQAMLRENQGLDHLIKILETKELNDLHIEALLVIANCLEDMDTMVLIQQTGGLKKLLSFAENSTIPDIQKNAAKAITKAAYDPENRKLFHEQEVEKCLVALLGSENDGTKIAASQAISVMCENSSSKDVFNNQGIPQLIQLLKSDNEEVREAGALALANLTTCNPANARATAEADGIGPLINTLSSKRDGAVANAATVLTNLALQEPLRGSLQSHDLLRAVIGLLRSANAAVQGRAALAVAATACDVGARAELRAAGGLEPLVDLLHSKNDDVQRHASWAVMVCASDELVAVELCRLGALDILEEINLSVSRKNKYSEAAYNKLLNSNLSLKYSQTGYLSSSNIITDGFYDYGRINPGTKLLPLKELSLQEPSDLRAVLLINSKCDVSPPPSMEDRSSDTGYGRSISSSSSLRRMSREKANAGFASPTEEKSEPTSGRNTVLSKSATKEKGSRENFFFCIWIKTQGP
;
A
#
# COMPACT_ATOMS: atom_id res chain seq x y z
N MET A 1 68.97 42.55 -49.27
CA MET A 1 67.85 42.08 -50.07
C MET A 1 67.90 40.55 -50.17
N GLY A 2 67.25 39.83 -49.32
CA GLY A 2 67.18 38.36 -49.33
C GLY A 2 65.83 37.90 -49.84
N LYS A 3 65.81 37.22 -50.97
CA LYS A 3 64.58 36.61 -51.54
C LYS A 3 64.15 35.41 -50.65
N LYS A 4 62.94 35.46 -50.10
CA LYS A 4 62.29 34.30 -49.47
C LYS A 4 61.84 33.33 -50.55
N ILE A 5 62.39 32.11 -50.54
CA ILE A 5 61.98 30.97 -51.34
C ILE A 5 60.67 30.46 -50.72
N LYS A 6 59.59 30.49 -51.50
CA LYS A 6 58.33 29.79 -51.13
C LYS A 6 58.56 28.30 -51.28
N LYS A 7 58.50 27.52 -50.20
CA LYS A 7 58.36 26.07 -50.28
C LYS A 7 56.94 25.77 -50.83
N GLU A 8 56.88 25.14 -52.02
CA GLU A 8 55.69 24.46 -52.51
C GLU A 8 55.38 23.31 -51.53
N VAL A 9 54.18 23.27 -51.07
CA VAL A 9 53.66 22.15 -50.26
C VAL A 9 53.19 21.10 -51.29
N GLU A 10 53.84 19.93 -51.28
CA GLU A 10 53.40 18.78 -52.06
C GLU A 10 51.93 18.44 -51.73
N PRO A 11 51.07 18.15 -52.71
CA PRO A 11 49.73 17.70 -52.47
C PRO A 11 49.77 16.33 -51.77
N PRO A 12 48.87 16.06 -50.81
CA PRO A 12 48.78 14.77 -50.14
C PRO A 12 48.49 13.64 -51.12
N PRO A 13 48.99 12.40 -50.85
CA PRO A 13 48.76 11.27 -51.73
C PRO A 13 47.28 11.01 -51.93
N LYS A 14 46.90 10.70 -53.19
CA LYS A 14 45.53 10.60 -53.68
C LYS A 14 44.68 9.46 -53.10
N ASP A 15 45.18 8.68 -52.11
CA ASP A 15 44.52 7.47 -51.60
C ASP A 15 44.12 7.56 -50.12
N VAL A 16 44.17 8.73 -49.47
CA VAL A 16 43.59 8.96 -48.17
C VAL A 16 42.29 9.75 -48.36
N PHE A 17 41.18 9.05 -48.47
CA PHE A 17 39.87 9.67 -48.38
C PHE A 17 39.73 10.29 -47.00
N ASP A 18 39.78 11.61 -46.90
CA ASP A 18 39.40 12.34 -45.72
C ASP A 18 37.93 11.99 -45.42
N PRO A 19 37.59 11.56 -44.19
CA PRO A 19 36.19 11.33 -43.84
C PRO A 19 35.43 12.61 -44.09
N LEU A 20 34.29 12.50 -44.80
CA LEU A 20 33.38 13.61 -45.12
C LEU A 20 33.00 14.35 -43.84
N THR A 21 33.65 15.46 -43.52
CA THR A 21 33.24 16.36 -42.45
C THR A 21 32.13 17.26 -42.97
N ILE A 22 30.93 17.07 -42.46
CA ILE A 22 29.80 17.96 -42.79
C ILE A 22 29.97 19.29 -42.06
N GLU A 23 30.17 20.36 -42.80
CA GLU A 23 29.89 21.71 -42.34
C GLU A 23 28.35 21.96 -42.57
N SER A 24 27.68 22.74 -41.73
CA SER A 24 26.23 22.97 -41.78
C SER A 24 25.70 23.34 -43.18
N LYS A 25 26.51 24.03 -44.00
CA LYS A 25 26.18 24.38 -45.39
C LYS A 25 26.16 23.19 -46.39
N LYS A 26 26.71 22.04 -45.99
CA LYS A 26 26.73 20.84 -46.85
C LYS A 26 25.77 19.75 -46.37
N ALA A 27 25.10 19.93 -45.25
CA ALA A 27 24.18 18.95 -44.66
C ALA A 27 23.05 18.57 -45.64
N ALA A 28 22.47 19.56 -46.32
CA ALA A 28 21.41 19.33 -47.32
C ALA A 28 21.86 18.40 -48.46
N THR A 29 23.09 18.54 -48.95
CA THR A 29 23.62 17.67 -50.00
C THR A 29 23.76 16.22 -49.54
N VAL A 30 24.23 16.01 -48.29
CA VAL A 30 24.39 14.65 -47.74
C VAL A 30 23.04 14.00 -47.46
N VAL A 31 22.04 14.78 -47.05
CA VAL A 31 20.64 14.28 -46.92
C VAL A 31 20.07 13.82 -48.25
N LEU A 32 20.34 14.56 -49.34
CA LEU A 32 19.93 14.14 -50.72
C LEU A 32 20.59 12.83 -51.15
N MET A 33 21.84 12.56 -50.70
CA MET A 33 22.56 11.30 -50.98
C MET A 33 21.90 10.06 -50.36
N LEU A 34 21.03 10.21 -49.36
CA LEU A 34 20.23 9.12 -48.78
C LEU A 34 19.25 8.48 -49.75
N ASN A 35 19.03 9.07 -50.93
CA ASN A 35 18.20 8.52 -51.99
C ASN A 35 19.04 7.92 -53.16
N SER A 36 20.35 7.74 -52.97
CA SER A 36 21.22 7.12 -53.95
C SER A 36 20.86 5.65 -54.16
N PRO A 37 20.94 5.13 -55.40
CA PRO A 37 20.83 3.70 -55.66
C PRO A 37 22.12 2.92 -55.31
N GLU A 38 23.21 3.60 -55.01
CA GLU A 38 24.52 2.99 -54.72
C GLU A 38 24.75 2.80 -53.20
N GLU A 39 24.93 1.56 -52.78
CA GLU A 39 25.11 1.18 -51.35
C GLU A 39 26.29 1.89 -50.67
N GLU A 40 27.39 2.05 -51.41
CA GLU A 40 28.61 2.73 -50.93
C GLU A 40 28.34 4.21 -50.62
N ILE A 41 27.54 4.87 -51.46
CA ILE A 41 27.14 6.27 -51.27
C ILE A 41 26.19 6.37 -50.08
N LEU A 42 25.21 5.46 -49.96
CA LEU A 42 24.28 5.40 -48.81
C LEU A 42 25.04 5.21 -47.49
N ALA A 43 25.98 4.24 -47.46
CA ALA A 43 26.77 3.96 -46.27
C ALA A 43 27.61 5.17 -45.82
N LYS A 44 28.29 5.85 -46.73
CA LYS A 44 29.09 7.06 -46.47
C LYS A 44 28.20 8.25 -46.07
N ALA A 45 27.04 8.43 -46.68
CA ALA A 45 26.10 9.48 -46.32
C ALA A 45 25.56 9.27 -44.88
N CYS A 46 25.17 8.05 -44.53
CA CYS A 46 24.72 7.71 -43.20
C CYS A 46 25.84 7.93 -42.15
N GLU A 47 27.09 7.49 -42.45
CA GLU A 47 28.20 7.73 -41.55
C GLU A 47 28.46 9.22 -41.29
N ALA A 48 28.39 10.03 -42.35
CA ALA A 48 28.57 11.48 -42.28
C ALA A 48 27.43 12.14 -41.46
N ILE A 49 26.18 11.71 -41.65
CA ILE A 49 25.00 12.17 -40.86
C ILE A 49 25.15 11.78 -39.40
N TYR A 50 25.55 10.55 -39.12
CA TYR A 50 25.79 10.08 -37.72
C TYR A 50 26.82 10.98 -37.01
N ARG A 51 27.97 11.20 -37.65
CA ARG A 51 29.03 12.09 -37.09
C ARG A 51 28.52 13.54 -36.92
N PHE A 52 27.67 14.01 -37.82
CA PHE A 52 27.10 15.35 -37.73
C PHE A 52 26.10 15.46 -36.57
N ALA A 53 25.21 14.46 -36.40
CA ALA A 53 24.23 14.41 -35.30
C ALA A 53 24.88 14.34 -33.91
N LEU A 54 26.03 13.66 -33.77
CA LEU A 54 26.79 13.56 -32.52
C LEU A 54 27.33 14.90 -32.00
N LYS A 55 27.46 15.92 -32.87
CA LYS A 55 28.05 17.21 -32.49
C LYS A 55 27.11 18.07 -31.62
N GLY A 56 25.83 17.78 -31.56
CA GLY A 56 24.88 18.49 -30.69
C GLY A 56 23.43 18.54 -31.19
N GLU A 57 22.56 19.07 -30.35
CA GLU A 57 21.10 19.13 -30.61
C GLU A 57 20.76 20.02 -31.82
N GLU A 58 21.50 21.12 -32.05
CA GLU A 58 21.28 21.98 -33.23
C GLU A 58 21.44 21.22 -34.52
N ASN A 59 22.39 20.29 -34.57
CA ASN A 59 22.62 19.46 -35.75
C ASN A 59 21.51 18.42 -35.96
N LYS A 60 20.95 17.87 -34.87
CA LYS A 60 19.79 17.00 -34.95
C LYS A 60 18.55 17.74 -35.47
N ALA A 61 18.32 18.97 -34.98
CA ALA A 61 17.25 19.83 -35.48
C ALA A 61 17.43 20.17 -36.94
N THR A 62 18.66 20.50 -37.40
CA THR A 62 18.97 20.74 -38.81
C THR A 62 18.68 19.53 -39.69
N LEU A 63 19.01 18.32 -39.24
CA LEU A 63 18.68 17.09 -40.00
C LEU A 63 17.17 16.86 -40.10
N LEU A 64 16.43 17.19 -39.03
CA LEU A 64 14.96 17.14 -39.05
C LEU A 64 14.37 18.14 -40.06
N GLU A 65 14.82 19.41 -40.05
CA GLU A 65 14.37 20.45 -40.98
C GLU A 65 14.71 20.13 -42.43
N LEU A 66 15.83 19.43 -42.68
CA LEU A 66 16.22 18.96 -44.01
C LEU A 66 15.47 17.69 -44.46
N GLY A 67 14.57 17.15 -43.64
CA GLY A 67 13.79 15.97 -43.96
C GLY A 67 14.60 14.67 -44.03
N ALA A 68 15.70 14.56 -43.26
CA ALA A 68 16.57 13.38 -43.27
C ALA A 68 15.88 12.12 -42.70
N VAL A 69 14.91 12.27 -41.83
CA VAL A 69 14.29 11.15 -41.08
C VAL A 69 13.53 10.20 -42.01
N GLU A 70 12.72 10.73 -42.94
CA GLU A 70 11.91 9.89 -43.83
C GLU A 70 12.75 9.00 -44.79
N PRO A 71 13.77 9.48 -45.51
CA PRO A 71 14.63 8.58 -46.28
C PRO A 71 15.41 7.60 -45.41
N LEU A 72 15.85 7.98 -44.19
CA LEU A 72 16.51 7.08 -43.25
C LEU A 72 15.62 5.91 -42.82
N THR A 73 14.30 6.10 -42.67
CA THR A 73 13.40 5.00 -42.30
C THR A 73 13.40 3.85 -43.30
N LYS A 74 13.56 4.15 -44.57
CA LYS A 74 13.65 3.14 -45.64
C LYS A 74 14.94 2.35 -45.57
N LEU A 75 16.01 2.94 -45.02
CA LEU A 75 17.33 2.30 -44.89
C LEU A 75 17.42 1.34 -43.70
N LEU A 76 16.48 1.37 -42.73
CA LEU A 76 16.39 0.38 -41.65
C LEU A 76 16.11 -1.04 -42.16
N THR A 77 15.48 -1.17 -43.32
CA THR A 77 15.14 -2.47 -43.92
C THR A 77 15.97 -2.74 -45.18
N HIS A 78 17.05 -2.01 -45.38
CA HIS A 78 17.90 -2.17 -46.56
C HIS A 78 18.62 -3.54 -46.56
N GLU A 79 18.86 -4.13 -47.74
CA GLU A 79 19.50 -5.44 -47.89
C GLU A 79 20.95 -5.43 -47.40
N ASP A 80 21.69 -4.35 -47.69
CA ASP A 80 23.06 -4.18 -47.22
C ASP A 80 23.16 -3.92 -45.73
N LYS A 81 23.94 -4.76 -45.01
CA LYS A 81 24.10 -4.70 -43.55
C LYS A 81 24.77 -3.42 -43.09
N ILE A 82 25.70 -2.84 -43.83
CA ILE A 82 26.43 -1.63 -43.47
C ILE A 82 25.48 -0.43 -43.50
N VAL A 83 24.64 -0.38 -44.53
CA VAL A 83 23.60 0.66 -44.65
C VAL A 83 22.60 0.57 -43.49
N ARG A 84 22.07 -0.65 -43.18
CA ARG A 84 21.17 -0.86 -42.03
C ARG A 84 21.79 -0.44 -40.71
N ARG A 85 23.04 -0.90 -40.48
CA ARG A 85 23.79 -0.55 -39.27
C ARG A 85 23.92 0.96 -39.09
N ASN A 86 24.41 1.65 -40.14
CA ASN A 86 24.62 3.09 -40.08
C ASN A 86 23.30 3.85 -39.92
N ALA A 87 22.21 3.42 -40.58
CA ALA A 87 20.88 4.01 -40.38
C ALA A 87 20.37 3.81 -38.93
N THR A 88 20.52 2.60 -38.37
CA THR A 88 20.11 2.29 -36.98
C THR A 88 20.89 3.14 -35.99
N MET A 89 22.20 3.32 -36.21
CA MET A 89 23.05 4.18 -35.38
C MET A 89 22.53 5.62 -35.34
N ILE A 90 22.13 6.16 -36.49
CA ILE A 90 21.53 7.51 -36.57
C ILE A 90 20.23 7.60 -35.75
N PHE A 91 19.35 6.62 -35.89
CA PHE A 91 18.09 6.61 -35.11
C PHE A 91 18.31 6.55 -33.62
N GLY A 92 19.28 5.74 -33.15
CA GLY A 92 19.64 5.71 -31.74
C GLY A 92 19.99 7.10 -31.20
N ILE A 93 20.77 7.89 -31.98
CA ILE A 93 21.18 9.24 -31.58
C ILE A 93 20.05 10.26 -31.76
N LEU A 94 19.30 10.22 -32.85
CA LEU A 94 18.25 11.20 -33.13
C LEU A 94 17.06 11.07 -32.17
N ALA A 95 16.75 9.87 -31.70
CA ALA A 95 15.62 9.60 -30.81
C ALA A 95 15.74 10.29 -29.43
N SER A 96 16.87 10.91 -29.09
CA SER A 96 16.96 11.77 -27.90
C SER A 96 16.23 13.12 -28.06
N ASN A 97 16.01 13.57 -29.32
CA ASN A 97 15.32 14.82 -29.62
C ASN A 97 13.80 14.63 -29.68
N ASN A 98 13.04 15.51 -29.02
CA ASN A 98 11.59 15.36 -28.86
C ASN A 98 10.81 15.54 -30.18
N ASP A 99 11.25 16.42 -31.05
CA ASP A 99 10.58 16.62 -32.37
C ASP A 99 10.82 15.43 -33.27
N VAL A 100 12.02 14.83 -33.19
CA VAL A 100 12.32 13.56 -33.88
C VAL A 100 11.44 12.44 -33.35
N LYS A 101 11.29 12.30 -32.01
CA LYS A 101 10.39 11.28 -31.39
C LYS A 101 8.98 11.38 -31.95
N LYS A 102 8.45 12.61 -32.07
CA LYS A 102 7.11 12.84 -32.63
C LYS A 102 7.03 12.35 -34.06
N LEU A 103 8.00 12.71 -34.91
CA LEU A 103 8.04 12.29 -36.30
C LEU A 103 8.20 10.77 -36.46
N LEU A 104 9.02 10.13 -35.63
CA LEU A 104 9.18 8.66 -35.64
C LEU A 104 7.86 7.93 -35.32
N ARG A 105 7.02 8.48 -34.46
CA ARG A 105 5.66 7.94 -34.21
C ARG A 105 4.74 8.14 -35.41
N GLU A 106 4.75 9.33 -36.01
CA GLU A 106 3.92 9.65 -37.19
C GLU A 106 4.26 8.79 -38.42
N LEU A 107 5.53 8.44 -38.56
CA LEU A 107 6.03 7.58 -39.64
C LEU A 107 5.95 6.07 -39.32
N ASP A 108 5.41 5.71 -38.13
CA ASP A 108 5.28 4.32 -37.68
C ASP A 108 6.59 3.49 -37.74
N VAL A 109 7.70 4.10 -37.34
CA VAL A 109 9.06 3.53 -37.49
C VAL A 109 9.32 2.44 -36.45
N MET A 110 8.52 2.35 -35.37
CA MET A 110 8.77 1.45 -34.23
C MET A 110 8.96 0.00 -34.68
N ASN A 111 8.12 -0.48 -35.58
CA ASN A 111 8.18 -1.85 -36.08
C ASN A 111 9.52 -2.16 -36.77
N SER A 112 10.01 -1.22 -37.60
CA SER A 112 11.31 -1.35 -38.26
C SER A 112 12.48 -1.32 -37.30
N VAL A 113 12.40 -0.51 -36.23
CA VAL A 113 13.44 -0.48 -35.16
C VAL A 113 13.41 -1.76 -34.31
N ILE A 114 12.21 -2.28 -33.98
CA ILE A 114 12.08 -3.55 -33.24
C ILE A 114 12.64 -4.71 -34.07
N ALA A 115 12.46 -4.71 -35.38
CA ALA A 115 13.02 -5.72 -36.27
C ALA A 115 14.57 -5.76 -36.22
N GLN A 116 15.23 -4.62 -35.92
CA GLN A 116 16.69 -4.58 -35.77
C GLN A 116 17.18 -5.27 -34.46
N LEU A 117 16.29 -5.68 -33.56
CA LEU A 117 16.64 -6.47 -32.40
C LEU A 117 16.71 -7.98 -32.72
N ALA A 118 16.53 -8.40 -33.99
CA ALA A 118 16.56 -9.80 -34.39
C ALA A 118 17.91 -10.47 -34.01
N PRO A 119 17.91 -11.79 -33.67
CA PRO A 119 19.12 -12.47 -33.18
C PRO A 119 20.27 -12.49 -34.23
N GLU A 120 19.94 -12.35 -35.48
CA GLU A 120 20.87 -12.43 -36.64
C GLU A 120 21.64 -11.11 -36.84
N GLU A 121 21.17 -10.03 -36.21
CA GLU A 121 21.78 -8.71 -36.39
C GLU A 121 23.04 -8.53 -35.50
N GLU A 122 23.88 -7.61 -35.86
CA GLU A 122 25.13 -7.30 -35.17
C GLU A 122 24.87 -6.61 -33.83
N VAL A 123 25.76 -6.82 -32.84
CA VAL A 123 25.67 -6.22 -31.50
C VAL A 123 25.55 -4.69 -31.56
N VAL A 124 26.24 -4.03 -32.52
CA VAL A 124 26.15 -2.58 -32.73
C VAL A 124 24.71 -2.17 -33.13
N ILE A 125 24.04 -2.98 -33.95
CA ILE A 125 22.66 -2.74 -34.32
C ILE A 125 21.74 -2.87 -33.10
N HIS A 126 21.95 -3.92 -32.28
CA HIS A 126 21.20 -4.09 -31.03
C HIS A 126 21.40 -2.91 -30.08
N GLU A 127 22.64 -2.38 -29.95
CA GLU A 127 22.97 -1.22 -29.09
C GLU A 127 22.11 0.00 -29.51
N PHE A 128 22.18 0.39 -30.77
CA PHE A 128 21.52 1.62 -31.22
C PHE A 128 20.01 1.46 -31.40
N ALA A 129 19.52 0.27 -31.78
CA ALA A 129 18.10 -0.01 -31.80
C ALA A 129 17.48 0.00 -30.40
N SER A 130 18.12 -0.64 -29.43
CA SER A 130 17.67 -0.60 -28.02
C SER A 130 17.78 0.80 -27.42
N LEU A 131 18.83 1.59 -27.79
CA LEU A 131 18.93 3.01 -27.41
C LEU A 131 17.79 3.85 -27.98
N CYS A 132 17.42 3.63 -29.25
CA CYS A 132 16.29 4.30 -29.87
C CYS A 132 14.99 4.00 -29.11
N LEU A 133 14.71 2.73 -28.84
CA LEU A 133 13.53 2.30 -28.10
C LEU A 133 13.51 2.81 -26.66
N ALA A 134 14.65 2.81 -25.96
CA ALA A 134 14.79 3.38 -24.63
C ALA A 134 14.44 4.87 -24.61
N ASN A 135 14.99 5.66 -25.55
CA ASN A 135 14.66 7.06 -25.71
C ASN A 135 13.16 7.29 -26.02
N MET A 136 12.58 6.48 -26.91
CA MET A 136 11.17 6.57 -27.28
C MET A 136 10.24 6.18 -26.13
N SER A 137 10.60 5.17 -25.34
CA SER A 137 9.79 4.65 -24.23
C SER A 137 9.61 5.62 -23.07
N ALA A 138 10.29 6.77 -23.05
CA ALA A 138 10.04 7.84 -22.10
C ALA A 138 8.65 8.46 -22.26
N GLU A 139 8.02 8.35 -23.43
CA GLU A 139 6.71 8.91 -23.73
C GLU A 139 5.63 7.82 -23.77
N TYR A 140 4.45 8.12 -23.18
CA TYR A 140 3.37 7.15 -23.04
C TYR A 140 2.91 6.53 -24.37
N THR A 141 2.68 7.37 -25.39
CA THR A 141 2.23 6.90 -26.73
C THR A 141 3.22 5.95 -27.38
N SER A 142 4.52 6.21 -27.22
CA SER A 142 5.58 5.34 -27.73
C SER A 142 5.64 4.02 -26.96
N LYS A 143 5.43 4.03 -25.64
CA LYS A 143 5.31 2.80 -24.83
C LYS A 143 4.25 1.87 -25.38
N VAL A 144 3.06 2.42 -25.65
CA VAL A 144 1.93 1.65 -26.20
C VAL A 144 2.30 1.05 -27.57
N GLN A 145 2.96 1.82 -28.45
CA GLN A 145 3.40 1.31 -29.76
C GLN A 145 4.46 0.21 -29.63
N ILE A 146 5.49 0.43 -28.81
CA ILE A 146 6.56 -0.57 -28.60
C ILE A 146 5.97 -1.88 -28.07
N PHE A 147 5.06 -1.80 -27.11
CA PHE A 147 4.41 -2.98 -26.55
C PHE A 147 3.51 -3.68 -27.58
N ALA A 148 2.63 -2.93 -28.25
CA ALA A 148 1.68 -3.48 -29.23
C ALA A 148 2.38 -4.14 -30.42
N GLN A 149 3.57 -3.67 -30.79
CA GLN A 149 4.37 -4.22 -31.89
C GLN A 149 5.35 -5.32 -31.45
N GLY A 150 5.20 -5.84 -30.21
CA GLY A 150 5.96 -6.99 -29.73
C GLY A 150 7.42 -6.70 -29.35
N GLY A 151 7.75 -5.44 -29.02
CA GLY A 151 9.12 -5.04 -28.66
C GLY A 151 9.61 -5.60 -27.33
N LEU A 152 8.71 -6.07 -26.44
CA LEU A 152 9.09 -6.51 -25.09
C LEU A 152 9.93 -7.80 -25.10
N GLU A 153 9.51 -8.82 -25.86
CA GLU A 153 10.21 -10.12 -25.92
C GLU A 153 11.68 -10.01 -26.40
N PRO A 154 11.97 -9.33 -27.55
CA PRO A 154 13.35 -9.16 -27.98
C PRO A 154 14.18 -8.33 -26.99
N LEU A 155 13.61 -7.34 -26.30
CA LEU A 155 14.31 -6.59 -25.25
C LEU A 155 14.69 -7.47 -24.06
N ILE A 156 13.80 -8.37 -23.59
CA ILE A 156 14.08 -9.35 -22.53
C ILE A 156 15.24 -10.27 -22.96
N ARG A 157 15.23 -10.78 -24.19
CA ARG A 157 16.32 -11.60 -24.71
C ARG A 157 17.66 -10.86 -24.70
N LEU A 158 17.68 -9.57 -25.03
CA LEU A 158 18.90 -8.75 -25.07
C LEU A 158 19.47 -8.44 -23.68
N LEU A 159 18.75 -8.70 -22.58
CA LEU A 159 19.34 -8.65 -21.23
C LEU A 159 20.48 -9.66 -21.06
N GLY A 160 20.51 -10.72 -21.86
CA GLY A 160 21.59 -11.70 -21.93
C GLY A 160 22.77 -11.33 -22.83
N SER A 161 22.78 -10.16 -23.50
CA SER A 161 23.86 -9.72 -24.35
C SER A 161 25.21 -9.69 -23.64
N SER A 162 26.30 -9.92 -24.33
CA SER A 162 27.65 -9.69 -23.78
C SER A 162 28.01 -8.21 -23.66
N ASP A 163 27.34 -7.35 -24.43
CA ASP A 163 27.60 -5.92 -24.48
C ASP A 163 26.84 -5.18 -23.36
N PRO A 164 27.52 -4.35 -22.54
CA PRO A 164 26.89 -3.63 -21.44
C PRO A 164 25.93 -2.52 -21.88
N ASP A 165 26.18 -1.85 -23.01
CA ASP A 165 25.30 -0.79 -23.50
C ASP A 165 23.98 -1.37 -24.03
N VAL A 166 24.04 -2.53 -24.69
CA VAL A 166 22.84 -3.29 -25.08
C VAL A 166 22.01 -3.66 -23.86
N LYS A 167 22.64 -4.21 -22.80
CA LYS A 167 21.95 -4.52 -21.54
C LYS A 167 21.33 -3.30 -20.90
N LYS A 168 22.09 -2.21 -20.79
CA LYS A 168 21.67 -0.94 -20.18
C LYS A 168 20.46 -0.37 -20.93
N ASN A 169 20.53 -0.26 -22.25
CA ASN A 169 19.46 0.30 -23.05
C ASN A 169 18.19 -0.58 -23.01
N SER A 170 18.35 -1.90 -23.06
CA SER A 170 17.24 -2.85 -22.98
C SER A 170 16.52 -2.80 -21.65
N ILE A 171 17.26 -2.82 -20.52
CA ILE A 171 16.64 -2.76 -19.20
C ILE A 171 16.00 -1.38 -18.92
N GLU A 172 16.58 -0.29 -19.45
CA GLU A 172 15.99 1.04 -19.35
C GLU A 172 14.65 1.13 -20.10
N CYS A 173 14.57 0.55 -21.31
CA CYS A 173 13.32 0.47 -22.05
C CYS A 173 12.29 -0.40 -21.29
N ILE A 174 12.68 -1.57 -20.79
CA ILE A 174 11.80 -2.46 -20.02
C ILE A 174 11.31 -1.76 -18.75
N TYR A 175 12.18 -1.03 -18.02
CA TYR A 175 11.77 -0.25 -16.86
C TYR A 175 10.69 0.77 -17.19
N ASN A 176 10.85 1.50 -18.31
CA ASN A 176 9.87 2.47 -18.77
C ASN A 176 8.53 1.80 -19.14
N LEU A 177 8.57 0.65 -19.82
CA LEU A 177 7.39 -0.13 -20.19
C LEU A 177 6.67 -0.70 -18.95
N ALA A 178 7.42 -1.17 -17.96
CA ALA A 178 6.90 -1.78 -16.72
C ALA A 178 6.06 -0.82 -15.86
N GLN A 179 6.10 0.49 -16.12
CA GLN A 179 5.19 1.46 -15.49
C GLN A 179 3.72 1.18 -15.86
N ASP A 180 3.45 0.53 -16.99
CA ASP A 180 2.12 0.14 -17.41
C ASP A 180 1.76 -1.27 -16.88
N PHE A 181 0.51 -1.43 -16.43
CA PHE A 181 0.04 -2.70 -15.86
C PHE A 181 0.07 -3.86 -16.88
N GLN A 182 -0.34 -3.60 -18.13
CA GLN A 182 -0.35 -4.65 -19.16
C GLN A 182 1.06 -5.14 -19.48
N CYS A 183 2.03 -4.22 -19.49
CA CYS A 183 3.44 -4.58 -19.67
C CYS A 183 3.97 -5.41 -18.50
N ARG A 184 3.56 -5.13 -17.25
CA ARG A 184 3.95 -5.94 -16.09
C ARG A 184 3.42 -7.38 -16.21
N THR A 185 2.15 -7.55 -16.59
CA THR A 185 1.57 -8.88 -16.84
C THR A 185 2.34 -9.63 -17.92
N ALA A 186 2.67 -8.97 -19.04
CA ALA A 186 3.46 -9.59 -20.10
C ALA A 186 4.90 -9.94 -19.67
N LEU A 187 5.52 -9.15 -18.79
CA LEU A 187 6.83 -9.48 -18.20
C LEU A 187 6.79 -10.77 -17.37
N GLN A 188 5.69 -11.01 -16.66
CA GLN A 188 5.47 -12.28 -15.94
C GLN A 188 5.31 -13.46 -16.90
N GLU A 189 4.44 -13.33 -17.91
CA GLU A 189 4.18 -14.36 -18.90
C GLU A 189 5.45 -14.73 -19.69
N LEU A 190 6.30 -13.75 -19.98
CA LEU A 190 7.58 -13.92 -20.68
C LEU A 190 8.73 -14.34 -19.75
N ASN A 191 8.45 -14.61 -18.47
CA ASN A 191 9.44 -15.01 -17.47
C ASN A 191 10.68 -14.08 -17.42
N ALA A 192 10.44 -12.76 -17.34
CA ALA A 192 11.49 -11.74 -17.37
C ALA A 192 12.30 -11.62 -16.08
N ILE A 193 11.81 -12.12 -14.94
CA ILE A 193 12.47 -11.95 -13.63
C ILE A 193 13.85 -12.60 -13.59
N PRO A 194 14.08 -13.85 -14.02
CA PRO A 194 15.41 -14.44 -14.00
C PRO A 194 16.49 -13.63 -14.77
N PRO A 195 16.29 -13.21 -16.03
CA PRO A 195 17.28 -12.38 -16.70
C PRO A 195 17.47 -10.99 -16.08
N ILE A 196 16.45 -10.42 -15.43
CA ILE A 196 16.60 -9.16 -14.67
C ILE A 196 17.44 -9.39 -13.41
N LEU A 197 17.25 -10.50 -12.68
CA LEU A 197 18.07 -10.87 -11.52
C LEU A 197 19.54 -11.10 -11.90
N ASP A 198 19.81 -11.63 -13.09
CA ASP A 198 21.18 -11.82 -13.56
C ASP A 198 21.89 -10.48 -13.80
N LEU A 199 21.18 -9.41 -14.12
CA LEU A 199 21.77 -8.07 -14.23
C LEU A 199 22.26 -7.52 -12.89
N LEU A 200 21.80 -8.02 -11.75
CA LEU A 200 22.32 -7.64 -10.44
C LEU A 200 23.78 -8.09 -10.22
N LYS A 201 24.27 -9.00 -11.05
CA LYS A 201 25.66 -9.48 -11.06
C LYS A 201 26.57 -8.63 -11.96
N SER A 202 26.03 -7.62 -12.63
CA SER A 202 26.80 -6.75 -13.53
C SER A 202 27.88 -5.97 -12.78
N GLU A 203 29.01 -5.73 -13.42
CA GLU A 203 30.06 -4.84 -12.90
C GLU A 203 29.69 -3.35 -13.00
N TYR A 204 28.63 -3.03 -13.75
CA TYR A 204 28.17 -1.67 -13.99
C TYR A 204 27.02 -1.30 -13.05
N PRO A 205 27.24 -0.37 -12.08
CA PRO A 205 26.22 0.02 -11.10
C PRO A 205 24.93 0.56 -11.74
N ILE A 206 25.02 1.21 -12.90
CA ILE A 206 23.84 1.72 -13.61
C ILE A 206 22.91 0.60 -14.09
N ILE A 207 23.47 -0.53 -14.53
CA ILE A 207 22.69 -1.71 -14.95
C ILE A 207 22.02 -2.36 -13.73
N GLN A 208 22.75 -2.50 -12.62
CA GLN A 208 22.20 -2.99 -11.36
C GLN A 208 21.07 -2.09 -10.87
N LEU A 209 21.25 -0.77 -10.94
CA LEU A 209 20.24 0.20 -10.52
C LEU A 209 18.95 0.09 -11.35
N LEU A 210 19.07 0.02 -12.67
CA LEU A 210 17.92 -0.13 -13.56
C LEU A 210 17.20 -1.48 -13.34
N ALA A 211 17.96 -2.55 -13.10
CA ALA A 211 17.39 -3.85 -12.74
C ALA A 211 16.62 -3.79 -11.42
N LEU A 212 17.18 -3.18 -10.37
CA LEU A 212 16.51 -3.00 -9.08
C LEU A 212 15.24 -2.14 -9.21
N LYS A 213 15.31 -1.03 -9.96
CA LYS A 213 14.12 -0.19 -10.23
C LYS A 213 13.03 -0.97 -10.96
N THR A 214 13.41 -1.80 -11.94
CA THR A 214 12.46 -2.65 -12.65
C THR A 214 11.84 -3.67 -11.70
N LEU A 215 12.65 -4.35 -10.88
CA LEU A 215 12.16 -5.27 -9.85
C LEU A 215 11.23 -4.57 -8.86
N GLY A 216 11.55 -3.34 -8.44
CA GLY A 216 10.72 -2.54 -7.54
C GLY A 216 9.31 -2.28 -8.08
N VAL A 217 9.19 -2.12 -9.41
CA VAL A 217 7.89 -1.92 -10.06
C VAL A 217 7.14 -3.25 -10.25
N VAL A 218 7.81 -4.32 -10.70
CA VAL A 218 7.15 -5.60 -10.99
C VAL A 218 6.79 -6.38 -9.72
N THR A 219 7.51 -6.20 -8.61
CA THR A 219 7.23 -6.88 -7.34
C THR A 219 6.06 -6.28 -6.55
N ASN A 220 5.32 -5.34 -7.10
CA ASN A 220 4.00 -4.96 -6.58
C ASN A 220 2.95 -6.07 -6.80
N ASP A 221 3.20 -7.03 -7.69
CA ASP A 221 2.33 -8.16 -7.99
C ASP A 221 2.79 -9.41 -7.25
N LYS A 222 1.84 -10.18 -6.68
CA LYS A 222 2.14 -11.38 -5.89
C LYS A 222 2.83 -12.48 -6.67
N GLU A 223 2.45 -12.67 -7.92
CA GLU A 223 3.07 -13.64 -8.83
C GLU A 223 4.55 -13.31 -9.06
N SER A 224 4.87 -12.03 -9.25
CA SER A 224 6.25 -11.56 -9.39
C SER A 224 7.07 -11.75 -8.11
N GLN A 225 6.45 -11.56 -6.93
CA GLN A 225 7.10 -11.83 -5.63
C GLN A 225 7.46 -13.32 -5.51
N ALA A 226 6.54 -14.22 -5.87
CA ALA A 226 6.78 -15.67 -5.86
C ALA A 226 7.89 -16.05 -6.85
N MET A 227 7.85 -15.54 -8.09
CA MET A 227 8.90 -15.78 -9.09
C MET A 227 10.28 -15.30 -8.60
N LEU A 228 10.35 -14.14 -7.95
CA LEU A 228 11.60 -13.63 -7.38
C LEU A 228 12.13 -14.57 -6.31
N ARG A 229 11.28 -15.04 -5.39
CA ARG A 229 11.65 -16.02 -4.35
C ARG A 229 12.16 -17.34 -4.96
N GLU A 230 11.44 -17.90 -5.91
CA GLU A 230 11.78 -19.17 -6.57
C GLU A 230 13.12 -19.11 -7.31
N ASN A 231 13.49 -17.93 -7.80
CA ASN A 231 14.77 -17.67 -8.48
C ASN A 231 15.87 -17.13 -7.54
N GLN A 232 15.75 -17.38 -6.23
CA GLN A 232 16.76 -16.96 -5.21
C GLN A 232 17.02 -15.44 -5.21
N GLY A 233 16.02 -14.65 -5.59
CA GLY A 233 16.15 -13.19 -5.70
C GLY A 233 16.52 -12.53 -4.38
N LEU A 234 16.01 -13.05 -3.25
CA LEU A 234 16.36 -12.50 -1.93
C LEU A 234 17.87 -12.56 -1.63
N ASP A 235 18.54 -13.65 -2.02
CA ASP A 235 19.99 -13.79 -1.81
C ASP A 235 20.76 -12.75 -2.63
N HIS A 236 20.32 -12.48 -3.86
CA HIS A 236 20.90 -11.44 -4.70
C HIS A 236 20.71 -10.05 -4.09
N LEU A 237 19.51 -9.75 -3.57
CA LEU A 237 19.21 -8.47 -2.91
C LEU A 237 20.03 -8.29 -1.64
N ILE A 238 20.15 -9.33 -0.80
CA ILE A 238 20.97 -9.29 0.42
C ILE A 238 22.45 -9.08 0.07
N LYS A 239 22.94 -9.67 -1.02
CA LYS A 239 24.30 -9.46 -1.50
C LYS A 239 24.55 -8.01 -1.97
N ILE A 240 23.57 -7.38 -2.61
CA ILE A 240 23.64 -5.94 -2.94
C ILE A 240 23.77 -5.10 -1.66
N LEU A 241 23.02 -5.44 -0.60
CA LEU A 241 23.14 -4.74 0.69
C LEU A 241 24.50 -4.91 1.37
N GLU A 242 25.33 -5.86 0.96
CA GLU A 242 26.70 -6.06 1.46
C GLU A 242 27.72 -5.18 0.75
N THR A 243 27.39 -4.62 -0.40
CA THR A 243 28.29 -3.71 -1.13
C THR A 243 28.45 -2.40 -0.39
N LYS A 244 29.67 -1.88 -0.29
CA LYS A 244 29.91 -0.59 0.37
C LYS A 244 29.73 0.55 -0.62
N GLU A 245 29.26 1.69 -0.13
CA GLU A 245 29.26 3.00 -0.83
C GLU A 245 28.35 3.12 -2.06
N LEU A 246 27.36 2.22 -2.25
CA LEU A 246 26.39 2.27 -3.34
C LEU A 246 24.96 2.57 -2.83
N ASN A 247 24.79 3.75 -2.26
CA ASN A 247 23.53 4.14 -1.59
C ASN A 247 22.29 4.02 -2.49
N ASP A 248 22.40 4.36 -3.78
CA ASP A 248 21.28 4.26 -4.72
C ASP A 248 20.81 2.81 -4.88
N LEU A 249 21.77 1.86 -4.91
CA LEU A 249 21.43 0.44 -4.97
C LEU A 249 20.79 -0.05 -3.67
N HIS A 250 21.24 0.44 -2.50
CA HIS A 250 20.65 0.10 -1.21
C HIS A 250 19.21 0.59 -1.10
N ILE A 251 18.92 1.83 -1.57
CA ILE A 251 17.55 2.38 -1.57
C ILE A 251 16.61 1.45 -2.34
N GLU A 252 16.98 1.09 -3.56
CA GLU A 252 16.12 0.28 -4.42
C GLU A 252 16.06 -1.20 -3.96
N ALA A 253 17.18 -1.77 -3.50
CA ALA A 253 17.18 -3.14 -2.96
C ALA A 253 16.28 -3.28 -1.72
N LEU A 254 16.33 -2.31 -0.79
CA LEU A 254 15.45 -2.28 0.37
C LEU A 254 13.98 -2.13 -0.01
N LEU A 255 13.68 -1.36 -1.07
CA LEU A 255 12.32 -1.24 -1.60
C LEU A 255 11.82 -2.59 -2.14
N VAL A 256 12.63 -3.27 -2.97
CA VAL A 256 12.27 -4.59 -3.50
C VAL A 256 12.08 -5.60 -2.38
N ILE A 257 12.96 -5.62 -1.38
CA ILE A 257 12.81 -6.49 -0.19
C ILE A 257 11.50 -6.19 0.53
N ALA A 258 11.17 -4.91 0.76
CA ALA A 258 9.93 -4.52 1.42
C ALA A 258 8.68 -5.01 0.66
N ASN A 259 8.70 -4.93 -0.68
CA ASN A 259 7.61 -5.46 -1.50
C ASN A 259 7.50 -7.00 -1.38
N CYS A 260 8.62 -7.71 -1.46
CA CYS A 260 8.63 -9.18 -1.40
C CYS A 260 8.26 -9.72 -0.01
N LEU A 261 8.39 -8.94 1.06
CA LEU A 261 7.96 -9.32 2.40
C LEU A 261 6.43 -9.32 2.60
N GLU A 262 5.64 -9.05 1.57
CA GLU A 262 4.20 -9.35 1.55
C GLU A 262 3.92 -10.85 1.34
N ASP A 263 4.87 -11.58 0.77
CA ASP A 263 4.82 -13.03 0.62
C ASP A 263 5.26 -13.73 1.90
N MET A 264 4.41 -14.62 2.44
CA MET A 264 4.66 -15.29 3.72
C MET A 264 5.91 -16.15 3.72
N ASP A 265 6.19 -16.83 2.61
CA ASP A 265 7.38 -17.69 2.50
C ASP A 265 8.66 -16.86 2.46
N THR A 266 8.60 -15.67 1.85
CA THR A 266 9.72 -14.71 1.86
C THR A 266 9.97 -14.15 3.26
N MET A 267 8.90 -13.96 4.10
CA MET A 267 9.07 -13.55 5.50
C MET A 267 9.85 -14.59 6.32
N VAL A 268 9.59 -15.86 6.10
CA VAL A 268 10.35 -16.95 6.75
C VAL A 268 11.79 -17.01 6.22
N LEU A 269 11.97 -16.83 4.92
CA LEU A 269 13.29 -16.89 4.29
C LEU A 269 14.22 -15.77 4.76
N ILE A 270 13.70 -14.54 4.94
CA ILE A 270 14.53 -13.41 5.40
C ILE A 270 15.06 -13.62 6.82
N GLN A 271 14.30 -14.31 7.67
CA GLN A 271 14.75 -14.71 9.00
C GLN A 271 15.96 -15.66 8.91
N GLN A 272 15.85 -16.69 8.06
CA GLN A 272 16.89 -17.72 7.88
C GLN A 272 18.18 -17.16 7.29
N THR A 273 18.08 -16.16 6.42
CA THR A 273 19.26 -15.52 5.77
C THR A 273 19.92 -14.43 6.62
N GLY A 274 19.43 -14.18 7.84
CA GLY A 274 19.92 -13.11 8.70
C GLY A 274 19.58 -11.70 8.20
N GLY A 275 18.62 -11.59 7.27
CA GLY A 275 18.21 -10.33 6.67
C GLY A 275 17.60 -9.37 7.68
N LEU A 276 16.90 -9.85 8.73
CA LEU A 276 16.29 -8.98 9.76
C LEU A 276 17.33 -8.09 10.44
N LYS A 277 18.50 -8.63 10.79
CA LYS A 277 19.60 -7.88 11.38
C LYS A 277 20.16 -6.83 10.41
N LYS A 278 20.21 -7.15 9.12
CA LYS A 278 20.65 -6.19 8.09
C LYS A 278 19.67 -5.05 7.94
N LEU A 279 18.35 -5.34 7.89
CA LEU A 279 17.32 -4.30 7.84
C LEU A 279 17.44 -3.33 9.01
N LEU A 280 17.60 -3.84 10.23
CA LEU A 280 17.80 -3.02 11.41
C LEU A 280 19.07 -2.17 11.31
N SER A 281 20.19 -2.76 10.88
CA SER A 281 21.45 -2.06 10.72
C SER A 281 21.36 -0.89 9.71
N PHE A 282 20.62 -1.03 8.62
CA PHE A 282 20.38 0.06 7.66
C PHE A 282 19.48 1.16 8.22
N ALA A 283 18.45 0.80 9.00
CA ALA A 283 17.60 1.77 9.66
C ALA A 283 18.36 2.60 10.71
N GLU A 284 19.25 1.96 11.47
CA GLU A 284 19.98 2.55 12.59
C GLU A 284 21.19 3.37 12.15
N ASN A 285 22.01 2.82 11.24
CA ASN A 285 23.33 3.38 10.93
C ASN A 285 23.37 4.29 9.70
N SER A 286 22.33 4.28 8.85
CA SER A 286 22.30 5.15 7.68
C SER A 286 21.95 6.59 8.06
N THR A 287 22.61 7.54 7.40
CA THR A 287 22.28 8.97 7.47
C THR A 287 21.40 9.42 6.31
N ILE A 288 21.09 8.51 5.36
CA ILE A 288 20.30 8.81 4.17
C ILE A 288 18.82 8.50 4.45
N PRO A 289 17.93 9.52 4.38
CA PRO A 289 16.52 9.35 4.74
C PRO A 289 15.80 8.28 3.93
N ASP A 290 16.09 8.14 2.64
CA ASP A 290 15.45 7.13 1.79
C ASP A 290 15.85 5.70 2.15
N ILE A 291 17.09 5.48 2.58
CA ILE A 291 17.53 4.19 3.12
C ILE A 291 16.80 3.90 4.43
N GLN A 292 16.79 4.85 5.36
CA GLN A 292 16.07 4.71 6.63
C GLN A 292 14.58 4.41 6.42
N LYS A 293 13.95 5.17 5.52
CA LYS A 293 12.53 4.97 5.14
C LYS A 293 12.26 3.56 4.61
N ASN A 294 13.04 3.10 3.65
CA ASN A 294 12.82 1.80 3.02
C ASN A 294 13.17 0.65 3.97
N ALA A 295 14.21 0.80 4.80
CA ALA A 295 14.52 -0.15 5.86
C ALA A 295 13.39 -0.25 6.89
N ALA A 296 12.84 0.89 7.35
CA ALA A 296 11.69 0.90 8.26
C ALA A 296 10.43 0.28 7.62
N LYS A 297 10.17 0.51 6.32
CA LYS A 297 9.11 -0.19 5.58
C LYS A 297 9.31 -1.70 5.54
N ALA A 298 10.53 -2.15 5.27
CA ALA A 298 10.86 -3.57 5.27
C ALA A 298 10.70 -4.19 6.67
N ILE A 299 11.12 -3.48 7.74
CA ILE A 299 10.87 -3.87 9.13
C ILE A 299 9.37 -3.99 9.40
N THR A 300 8.56 -3.02 8.95
CA THR A 300 7.11 -3.06 9.08
C THR A 300 6.53 -4.33 8.47
N LYS A 301 6.92 -4.64 7.23
CA LYS A 301 6.43 -5.83 6.52
C LYS A 301 6.90 -7.14 7.18
N ALA A 302 8.16 -7.23 7.54
CA ALA A 302 8.69 -8.39 8.25
C ALA A 302 8.03 -8.61 9.63
N ALA A 303 7.67 -7.53 10.32
CA ALA A 303 7.05 -7.56 11.64
C ALA A 303 5.57 -8.02 11.63
N TYR A 304 4.93 -8.24 10.48
CA TYR A 304 3.63 -8.92 10.44
C TYR A 304 3.72 -10.37 10.90
N ASP A 305 4.87 -11.00 10.76
CA ASP A 305 5.13 -12.32 11.35
C ASP A 305 5.44 -12.21 12.86
N PRO A 306 4.77 -13.00 13.74
CA PRO A 306 4.98 -12.91 15.17
C PRO A 306 6.39 -13.29 15.64
N GLU A 307 7.05 -14.24 14.98
CA GLU A 307 8.41 -14.65 15.36
C GLU A 307 9.42 -13.57 14.97
N ASN A 308 9.26 -12.95 13.80
CA ASN A 308 10.08 -11.80 13.41
C ASN A 308 9.91 -10.63 14.39
N ARG A 309 8.69 -10.36 14.90
CA ARG A 309 8.49 -9.34 15.94
C ARG A 309 9.29 -9.62 17.22
N LYS A 310 9.33 -10.88 17.66
CA LYS A 310 10.13 -11.26 18.83
C LYS A 310 11.62 -11.03 18.59
N LEU A 311 12.13 -11.46 17.42
CA LEU A 311 13.52 -11.28 17.06
C LEU A 311 13.91 -9.80 16.92
N PHE A 312 13.04 -8.96 16.40
CA PHE A 312 13.25 -7.52 16.37
C PHE A 312 13.27 -6.92 17.77
N HIS A 313 12.37 -7.34 18.66
CA HIS A 313 12.36 -6.91 20.06
C HIS A 313 13.65 -7.31 20.78
N GLU A 314 14.13 -8.55 20.60
CA GLU A 314 15.41 -9.02 21.13
C GLU A 314 16.62 -8.21 20.63
N GLN A 315 16.50 -7.62 19.45
CA GLN A 315 17.51 -6.74 18.83
C GLN A 315 17.26 -5.25 19.16
N GLU A 316 16.36 -4.94 20.08
CA GLU A 316 16.05 -3.58 20.55
C GLU A 316 15.59 -2.62 19.42
N VAL A 317 14.85 -3.13 18.43
CA VAL A 317 14.34 -2.33 17.28
C VAL A 317 13.58 -1.07 17.71
N GLU A 318 12.98 -1.09 18.90
CA GLU A 318 12.21 0.02 19.45
C GLU A 318 13.05 1.29 19.59
N LYS A 319 14.30 1.17 20.01
CA LYS A 319 15.23 2.32 20.12
C LYS A 319 15.49 2.97 18.77
N CYS A 320 15.73 2.13 17.77
CA CYS A 320 15.94 2.58 16.39
C CYS A 320 14.69 3.29 15.86
N LEU A 321 13.51 2.68 15.99
CA LEU A 321 12.25 3.26 15.49
C LEU A 321 11.92 4.59 16.16
N VAL A 322 12.13 4.71 17.47
CA VAL A 322 11.98 5.98 18.20
C VAL A 322 12.94 7.05 17.67
N ALA A 323 14.21 6.70 17.43
CA ALA A 323 15.17 7.63 16.85
C ALA A 323 14.73 8.14 15.46
N LEU A 324 14.16 7.27 14.62
CA LEU A 324 13.65 7.62 13.30
C LEU A 324 12.44 8.57 13.33
N LEU A 325 11.65 8.60 14.41
CA LEU A 325 10.57 9.60 14.58
C LEU A 325 11.11 11.03 14.61
N GLY A 326 12.36 11.22 15.06
CA GLY A 326 13.06 12.50 15.10
C GLY A 326 13.66 12.93 13.76
N SER A 327 13.57 12.14 12.68
CA SER A 327 14.08 12.49 11.35
C SER A 327 13.38 13.76 10.83
N GLU A 328 14.09 14.56 10.03
CA GLU A 328 13.45 15.68 9.32
C GLU A 328 12.60 15.23 8.14
N ASN A 329 12.85 14.03 7.60
CA ASN A 329 12.12 13.47 6.47
C ASN A 329 10.78 12.88 6.87
N ASP A 330 9.70 13.39 6.32
CA ASP A 330 8.34 12.93 6.62
C ASP A 330 8.10 11.46 6.24
N GLY A 331 8.68 11.00 5.13
CA GLY A 331 8.57 9.60 4.72
C GLY A 331 9.21 8.64 5.73
N THR A 332 10.32 9.04 6.35
CA THR A 332 10.97 8.27 7.43
C THR A 332 10.11 8.24 8.70
N LYS A 333 9.55 9.39 9.10
CA LYS A 333 8.62 9.47 10.25
C LYS A 333 7.41 8.56 10.05
N ILE A 334 6.80 8.60 8.85
CA ILE A 334 5.64 7.76 8.51
C ILE A 334 6.02 6.27 8.59
N ALA A 335 7.14 5.87 7.97
CA ALA A 335 7.58 4.48 7.97
C ALA A 335 7.90 3.98 9.40
N ALA A 336 8.56 4.80 10.22
CA ALA A 336 8.84 4.48 11.61
C ALA A 336 7.56 4.32 12.44
N SER A 337 6.59 5.24 12.28
CA SER A 337 5.29 5.16 12.95
C SER A 337 4.51 3.90 12.55
N GLN A 338 4.54 3.51 11.29
CA GLN A 338 3.94 2.27 10.80
C GLN A 338 4.63 1.03 11.41
N ALA A 339 5.96 1.03 11.49
CA ALA A 339 6.70 -0.05 12.13
C ALA A 339 6.35 -0.18 13.62
N ILE A 340 6.29 0.94 14.35
CA ILE A 340 5.85 0.99 15.75
C ILE A 340 4.43 0.41 15.87
N SER A 341 3.52 0.80 14.98
CA SER A 341 2.14 0.31 14.96
C SER A 341 2.05 -1.21 14.91
N VAL A 342 2.87 -1.85 14.05
CA VAL A 342 2.90 -3.32 13.93
C VAL A 342 3.62 -3.98 15.11
N MET A 343 4.74 -3.41 15.55
CA MET A 343 5.47 -3.90 16.73
C MET A 343 4.62 -3.89 18.01
N CYS A 344 3.62 -3.01 18.10
CA CYS A 344 2.67 -2.96 19.22
C CYS A 344 1.79 -4.22 19.40
N GLU A 345 1.78 -5.15 18.46
CA GLU A 345 1.15 -6.46 18.68
C GLU A 345 1.97 -7.32 19.67
N ASN A 346 3.24 -7.01 19.88
CA ASN A 346 4.05 -7.55 20.97
C ASN A 346 3.88 -6.66 22.22
N SER A 347 3.34 -7.23 23.31
CA SER A 347 3.09 -6.47 24.54
C SER A 347 4.38 -5.92 25.17
N SER A 348 5.49 -6.66 25.08
CA SER A 348 6.79 -6.18 25.60
C SER A 348 7.28 -4.93 24.85
N SER A 349 7.09 -4.89 23.53
CA SER A 349 7.42 -3.70 22.73
C SER A 349 6.56 -2.50 23.11
N LYS A 350 5.26 -2.69 23.43
CA LYS A 350 4.38 -1.60 23.92
C LYS A 350 4.93 -0.92 25.15
N ASP A 351 5.48 -1.69 26.08
CA ASP A 351 6.01 -1.16 27.33
C ASP A 351 7.31 -0.36 27.11
N VAL A 352 8.13 -0.77 26.14
CA VAL A 352 9.36 -0.05 25.79
C VAL A 352 9.04 1.32 25.17
N PHE A 353 8.03 1.42 24.30
CA PHE A 353 7.64 2.68 23.66
C PHE A 353 7.02 3.71 24.63
N ASN A 354 6.61 3.32 25.84
CA ASN A 354 5.92 4.19 26.80
C ASN A 354 6.67 5.51 27.04
N ASN A 355 7.94 5.43 27.43
CA ASN A 355 8.68 6.58 27.93
C ASN A 355 9.23 7.50 26.84
N GLN A 356 9.66 6.96 25.72
CA GLN A 356 10.37 7.71 24.67
C GLN A 356 9.55 7.87 23.38
N GLY A 357 8.78 6.86 23.00
CA GLY A 357 8.01 6.85 21.75
C GLY A 357 6.76 7.74 21.82
N ILE A 358 5.99 7.66 22.91
CA ILE A 358 4.73 8.41 23.06
C ILE A 358 4.93 9.92 22.92
N PRO A 359 5.88 10.58 23.63
CA PRO A 359 6.08 12.03 23.47
C PRO A 359 6.44 12.43 22.04
N GLN A 360 7.25 11.65 21.34
CA GLN A 360 7.61 11.93 19.95
C GLN A 360 6.43 11.74 18.98
N LEU A 361 5.63 10.69 19.16
CA LEU A 361 4.40 10.50 18.38
C LEU A 361 3.40 11.63 18.56
N ILE A 362 3.28 12.18 19.78
CA ILE A 362 2.45 13.37 20.04
C ILE A 362 2.98 14.60 19.29
N GLN A 363 4.29 14.77 19.13
CA GLN A 363 4.83 15.85 18.30
C GLN A 363 4.47 15.65 16.83
N LEU A 364 4.38 14.40 16.32
CA LEU A 364 3.93 14.15 14.95
C LEU A 364 2.48 14.57 14.70
N LEU A 365 1.62 14.54 15.73
CA LEU A 365 0.23 15.06 15.60
C LEU A 365 0.18 16.57 15.34
N LYS A 366 1.25 17.30 15.61
CA LYS A 366 1.36 18.75 15.36
C LYS A 366 1.96 19.08 13.99
N SER A 367 2.30 18.06 13.18
CA SER A 367 2.86 18.25 11.84
C SER A 367 1.86 18.89 10.89
N ASP A 368 2.34 19.74 9.98
CA ASP A 368 1.51 20.27 8.89
C ASP A 368 1.15 19.21 7.86
N ASN A 369 1.94 18.11 7.77
CA ASN A 369 1.69 16.99 6.88
C ASN A 369 0.62 16.06 7.46
N GLU A 370 -0.50 15.94 6.75
CA GLU A 370 -1.63 15.10 7.15
C GLU A 370 -1.27 13.61 7.24
N GLU A 371 -0.34 13.12 6.41
CA GLU A 371 0.09 11.71 6.43
C GLU A 371 0.94 11.40 7.65
N VAL A 372 1.77 12.35 8.08
CA VAL A 372 2.54 12.25 9.31
C VAL A 372 1.61 12.21 10.53
N ARG A 373 0.58 13.09 10.56
CA ARG A 373 -0.44 13.08 11.62
C ARG A 373 -1.19 11.74 11.69
N GLU A 374 -1.60 11.22 10.52
CA GLU A 374 -2.30 9.93 10.44
C GLU A 374 -1.44 8.77 10.95
N ALA A 375 -0.18 8.69 10.52
CA ALA A 375 0.75 7.65 10.95
C ALA A 375 1.05 7.73 12.46
N GLY A 376 1.24 8.94 13.00
CA GLY A 376 1.41 9.16 14.44
C GLY A 376 0.18 8.76 15.24
N ALA A 377 -1.02 9.13 14.76
CA ALA A 377 -2.28 8.75 15.40
C ALA A 377 -2.50 7.22 15.38
N LEU A 378 -2.15 6.54 14.27
CA LEU A 378 -2.23 5.08 14.15
C LEU A 378 -1.31 4.39 15.16
N ALA A 379 -0.06 4.84 15.28
CA ALA A 379 0.88 4.28 16.26
C ALA A 379 0.39 4.46 17.70
N LEU A 380 -0.11 5.65 18.04
CA LEU A 380 -0.69 5.93 19.37
C LEU A 380 -1.95 5.09 19.63
N ALA A 381 -2.81 4.89 18.62
CA ALA A 381 -3.99 4.04 18.75
C ALA A 381 -3.60 2.61 19.13
N ASN A 382 -2.62 2.02 18.45
CA ASN A 382 -2.15 0.67 18.73
C ASN A 382 -1.38 0.58 20.07
N LEU A 383 -0.60 1.60 20.42
CA LEU A 383 0.10 1.69 21.71
C LEU A 383 -0.87 1.72 22.89
N THR A 384 -1.93 2.51 22.79
CA THR A 384 -2.89 2.73 23.89
C THR A 384 -3.94 1.62 23.98
N THR A 385 -4.18 0.86 22.89
CA THR A 385 -5.15 -0.22 22.88
C THR A 385 -4.74 -1.33 23.84
N CYS A 386 -5.62 -1.63 24.80
CA CYS A 386 -5.40 -2.62 25.87
C CYS A 386 -4.15 -2.35 26.74
N ASN A 387 -3.66 -1.11 26.77
CA ASN A 387 -2.55 -0.71 27.64
C ASN A 387 -2.90 0.57 28.42
N PRO A 388 -3.44 0.46 29.65
CA PRO A 388 -3.78 1.60 30.50
C PRO A 388 -2.59 2.49 30.85
N ALA A 389 -1.37 1.93 30.92
CA ALA A 389 -0.17 2.69 31.22
C ALA A 389 0.16 3.64 30.05
N ASN A 390 0.10 3.15 28.82
CA ASN A 390 0.31 3.97 27.63
C ASN A 390 -0.79 5.02 27.43
N ALA A 391 -2.05 4.70 27.79
CA ALA A 391 -3.13 5.68 27.77
C ALA A 391 -2.85 6.83 28.75
N ARG A 392 -2.41 6.53 29.97
CA ARG A 392 -2.02 7.56 30.96
C ARG A 392 -0.81 8.36 30.49
N ALA A 393 0.24 7.69 30.00
CA ALA A 393 1.44 8.35 29.50
C ALA A 393 1.11 9.31 28.32
N THR A 394 0.13 8.97 27.47
CA THR A 394 -0.33 9.84 26.39
C THR A 394 -0.99 11.12 26.93
N ALA A 395 -1.79 11.01 28.00
CA ALA A 395 -2.40 12.17 28.62
C ALA A 395 -1.36 13.02 29.39
N GLU A 396 -0.44 12.39 30.13
CA GLU A 396 0.65 13.03 30.87
C GLU A 396 1.64 13.78 29.97
N ALA A 397 1.79 13.35 28.72
CA ALA A 397 2.60 14.01 27.70
C ALA A 397 1.84 15.09 26.90
N ASP A 398 0.73 15.63 27.45
CA ASP A 398 -0.11 16.65 26.83
C ASP A 398 -0.69 16.24 25.46
N GLY A 399 -1.02 14.96 25.29
CA GLY A 399 -1.51 14.41 24.01
C GLY A 399 -2.98 14.73 23.72
N ILE A 400 -3.80 15.09 24.70
CA ILE A 400 -5.26 15.27 24.54
C ILE A 400 -5.58 16.39 23.52
N GLY A 401 -4.98 17.57 23.71
CA GLY A 401 -5.21 18.71 22.80
C GLY A 401 -4.85 18.41 21.34
N PRO A 402 -3.63 17.92 21.04
CA PRO A 402 -3.24 17.50 19.69
C PRO A 402 -4.14 16.41 19.08
N LEU A 403 -4.63 15.44 19.88
CA LEU A 403 -5.57 14.41 19.44
C LEU A 403 -6.93 15.02 19.04
N ILE A 404 -7.47 15.93 19.87
CA ILE A 404 -8.74 16.61 19.56
C ILE A 404 -8.59 17.47 18.29
N ASN A 405 -7.45 18.16 18.12
CA ASN A 405 -7.17 18.91 16.89
C ASN A 405 -7.11 17.97 15.66
N THR A 406 -6.60 16.75 15.81
CA THR A 406 -6.53 15.75 14.74
C THR A 406 -7.92 15.27 14.29
N LEU A 407 -8.97 15.39 15.14
CA LEU A 407 -10.35 15.09 14.74
C LEU A 407 -10.87 16.01 13.62
N SER A 408 -10.23 17.15 13.38
CA SER A 408 -10.55 18.08 12.29
C SER A 408 -9.71 17.85 11.03
N SER A 409 -8.91 16.78 10.97
CA SER A 409 -8.10 16.42 9.80
C SER A 409 -8.96 16.11 8.58
N LYS A 410 -8.42 16.37 7.39
CA LYS A 410 -9.06 16.00 6.11
C LYS A 410 -8.94 14.51 5.79
N ARG A 411 -8.08 13.79 6.50
CA ARG A 411 -7.85 12.36 6.31
C ARG A 411 -8.68 11.57 7.31
N ASP A 412 -9.62 10.79 6.82
CA ASP A 412 -10.51 9.95 7.65
C ASP A 412 -9.73 8.99 8.55
N GLY A 413 -8.59 8.45 8.08
CA GLY A 413 -7.72 7.58 8.86
C GLY A 413 -7.13 8.29 10.09
N ALA A 414 -6.70 9.55 9.95
CA ALA A 414 -6.21 10.33 11.07
C ALA A 414 -7.31 10.58 12.11
N VAL A 415 -8.52 10.94 11.64
CA VAL A 415 -9.70 11.17 12.49
C VAL A 415 -10.09 9.91 13.26
N ALA A 416 -10.21 8.78 12.57
CA ALA A 416 -10.59 7.50 13.16
C ALA A 416 -9.56 7.02 14.21
N ASN A 417 -8.26 7.16 13.91
CA ASN A 417 -7.19 6.77 14.81
C ASN A 417 -7.15 7.68 16.06
N ALA A 418 -7.27 9.01 15.89
CA ALA A 418 -7.35 9.94 17.01
C ALA A 418 -8.56 9.65 17.90
N ALA A 419 -9.74 9.39 17.30
CA ALA A 419 -10.94 8.99 18.06
C ALA A 419 -10.71 7.67 18.82
N THR A 420 -9.94 6.73 18.26
CA THR A 420 -9.57 5.48 18.94
C THR A 420 -8.69 5.76 20.16
N VAL A 421 -7.65 6.60 20.03
CA VAL A 421 -6.82 6.98 21.17
C VAL A 421 -7.66 7.63 22.25
N LEU A 422 -8.49 8.62 21.91
CA LEU A 422 -9.36 9.32 22.85
C LEU A 422 -10.34 8.38 23.54
N THR A 423 -10.87 7.38 22.83
CA THR A 423 -11.65 6.29 23.40
C THR A 423 -10.84 5.53 24.45
N ASN A 424 -9.60 5.12 24.12
CA ASN A 424 -8.73 4.39 25.03
C ASN A 424 -8.39 5.19 26.30
N LEU A 425 -8.24 6.51 26.17
CA LEU A 425 -8.08 7.43 27.29
C LEU A 425 -9.37 7.52 28.13
N ALA A 426 -10.55 7.66 27.50
CA ALA A 426 -11.84 7.77 28.19
C ALA A 426 -12.23 6.49 28.96
N LEU A 427 -11.69 5.34 28.57
CA LEU A 427 -11.82 4.10 29.34
C LEU A 427 -11.10 4.15 30.68
N GLN A 428 -10.15 5.06 30.86
CA GLN A 428 -9.47 5.30 32.13
C GLN A 428 -10.26 6.35 32.93
N GLU A 429 -10.94 5.94 33.97
CA GLU A 429 -11.77 6.82 34.78
C GLU A 429 -11.07 8.12 35.21
N PRO A 430 -9.81 8.10 35.68
CA PRO A 430 -9.11 9.32 36.11
C PRO A 430 -8.90 10.35 34.98
N LEU A 431 -8.94 9.93 33.72
CA LEU A 431 -8.68 10.81 32.58
C LEU A 431 -9.95 11.47 32.00
N ARG A 432 -11.15 10.99 32.38
CA ARG A 432 -12.44 11.51 31.84
C ARG A 432 -12.63 12.99 32.12
N GLY A 433 -12.32 13.45 33.33
CA GLY A 433 -12.41 14.87 33.68
C GLY A 433 -11.49 15.75 32.80
N SER A 434 -10.29 15.29 32.50
CA SER A 434 -9.36 15.97 31.62
C SER A 434 -9.88 16.01 30.17
N LEU A 435 -10.45 14.92 29.67
CA LEU A 435 -11.06 14.87 28.33
C LEU A 435 -12.27 15.81 28.22
N GLN A 436 -13.08 15.89 29.27
CA GLN A 436 -14.23 16.79 29.32
C GLN A 436 -13.81 18.25 29.33
N SER A 437 -12.74 18.60 30.07
CA SER A 437 -12.20 19.98 30.09
C SER A 437 -11.63 20.44 28.73
N HIS A 438 -11.36 19.51 27.81
CA HIS A 438 -10.94 19.78 26.43
C HIS A 438 -12.07 19.71 25.40
N ASP A 439 -13.35 19.72 25.83
CA ASP A 439 -14.54 19.71 24.95
C ASP A 439 -14.62 18.51 24.01
N LEU A 440 -14.12 17.33 24.40
CA LEU A 440 -14.10 16.12 23.56
C LEU A 440 -15.46 15.79 22.94
N LEU A 441 -16.54 15.82 23.73
CA LEU A 441 -17.88 15.47 23.24
C LEU A 441 -18.33 16.36 22.10
N ARG A 442 -18.09 17.67 22.17
CA ARG A 442 -18.45 18.59 21.10
C ARG A 442 -17.66 18.29 19.80
N ALA A 443 -16.38 17.92 19.94
CA ALA A 443 -15.56 17.56 18.79
C ALA A 443 -16.04 16.26 18.11
N VAL A 444 -16.54 15.27 18.88
CA VAL A 444 -16.97 13.97 18.32
C VAL A 444 -18.40 13.97 17.79
N ILE A 445 -19.30 14.81 18.29
CA ILE A 445 -20.70 14.83 17.85
C ILE A 445 -20.83 15.06 16.34
N GLY A 446 -20.02 15.98 15.78
CA GLY A 446 -20.02 16.23 14.33
C GLY A 446 -19.59 15.01 13.51
N LEU A 447 -18.71 14.18 14.07
CA LEU A 447 -18.18 12.99 13.41
C LEU A 447 -19.20 11.84 13.32
N LEU A 448 -20.23 11.84 14.15
CA LEU A 448 -21.36 10.89 14.05
C LEU A 448 -22.10 11.01 12.71
N ARG A 449 -22.04 12.19 12.06
CA ARG A 449 -22.65 12.46 10.74
C ARG A 449 -21.65 12.33 9.58
N SER A 450 -20.43 11.82 9.82
CA SER A 450 -19.42 11.60 8.78
C SER A 450 -19.95 10.67 7.67
N ALA A 451 -19.52 10.86 6.43
CA ALA A 451 -19.79 9.92 5.34
C ALA A 451 -18.98 8.62 5.46
N ASN A 452 -17.90 8.61 6.25
CA ASN A 452 -17.03 7.46 6.45
C ASN A 452 -17.48 6.61 7.64
N ALA A 453 -17.80 5.33 7.38
CA ALA A 453 -18.29 4.40 8.40
C ALA A 453 -17.25 4.15 9.53
N ALA A 454 -15.95 4.12 9.22
CA ALA A 454 -14.92 3.95 10.24
C ALA A 454 -14.90 5.14 11.19
N VAL A 455 -14.98 6.37 10.68
CA VAL A 455 -15.08 7.58 11.50
C VAL A 455 -16.33 7.58 12.36
N GLN A 456 -17.51 7.25 11.77
CA GLN A 456 -18.77 7.13 12.52
C GLN A 456 -18.66 6.12 13.67
N GLY A 457 -18.14 4.93 13.39
CA GLY A 457 -17.99 3.88 14.38
C GLY A 457 -17.05 4.25 15.52
N ARG A 458 -15.91 4.89 15.21
CA ARG A 458 -14.96 5.34 16.22
C ARG A 458 -15.51 6.51 17.05
N ALA A 459 -16.24 7.44 16.43
CA ALA A 459 -16.93 8.52 17.13
C ALA A 459 -17.98 7.97 18.10
N ALA A 460 -18.79 6.99 17.68
CA ALA A 460 -19.77 6.34 18.57
C ALA A 460 -19.09 5.62 19.76
N LEU A 461 -17.93 5.00 19.54
CA LEU A 461 -17.14 4.40 20.61
C LEU A 461 -16.61 5.45 21.61
N ALA A 462 -16.12 6.59 21.10
CA ALA A 462 -15.63 7.69 21.94
C ALA A 462 -16.78 8.27 22.79
N VAL A 463 -17.96 8.43 22.21
CA VAL A 463 -19.18 8.82 22.93
C VAL A 463 -19.51 7.80 24.02
N ALA A 464 -19.53 6.51 23.69
CA ALA A 464 -19.82 5.44 24.67
C ALA A 464 -18.87 5.45 25.85
N ALA A 465 -17.54 5.54 25.58
CA ALA A 465 -16.54 5.54 26.63
C ALA A 465 -16.61 6.79 27.53
N THR A 466 -16.85 7.96 26.96
CA THR A 466 -16.99 9.23 27.67
C THR A 466 -18.29 9.27 28.46
N ALA A 467 -19.41 8.77 27.90
CA ALA A 467 -20.72 8.73 28.54
C ALA A 467 -20.83 7.76 29.73
N CYS A 468 -19.77 7.02 30.05
CA CYS A 468 -19.69 6.31 31.33
C CYS A 468 -19.77 7.30 32.53
N ASP A 469 -19.38 8.57 32.33
CA ASP A 469 -19.55 9.64 33.32
C ASP A 469 -20.92 10.28 33.25
N VAL A 470 -21.50 10.62 34.42
CA VAL A 470 -22.83 11.22 34.52
C VAL A 470 -22.88 12.61 33.90
N GLY A 471 -21.84 13.44 34.16
CA GLY A 471 -21.73 14.80 33.59
C GLY A 471 -21.67 14.77 32.08
N ALA A 472 -20.93 13.81 31.51
CA ALA A 472 -20.79 13.64 30.07
C ALA A 472 -22.12 13.27 29.38
N ARG A 473 -22.98 12.48 30.01
CA ARG A 473 -24.33 12.17 29.48
C ARG A 473 -25.22 13.42 29.38
N ALA A 474 -25.19 14.25 30.42
CA ALA A 474 -25.93 15.51 30.41
C ALA A 474 -25.41 16.50 29.36
N GLU A 475 -24.07 16.58 29.19
CA GLU A 475 -23.41 17.38 28.17
C GLU A 475 -23.76 16.90 26.76
N LEU A 476 -23.70 15.59 26.49
CA LEU A 476 -24.07 14.99 25.21
C LEU A 476 -25.52 15.36 24.81
N ARG A 477 -26.45 15.27 25.76
CA ARG A 477 -27.84 15.66 25.57
C ARG A 477 -27.97 17.16 25.26
N ALA A 478 -27.32 18.00 26.05
CA ALA A 478 -27.38 19.46 25.88
C ALA A 478 -26.76 19.92 24.53
N ALA A 479 -25.73 19.22 24.05
CA ALA A 479 -25.07 19.48 22.78
C ALA A 479 -25.78 18.88 21.54
N GLY A 480 -26.94 18.21 21.73
CA GLY A 480 -27.72 17.62 20.63
C GLY A 480 -27.09 16.36 20.01
N GLY A 481 -26.22 15.65 20.77
CA GLY A 481 -25.54 14.46 20.29
C GLY A 481 -26.35 13.18 20.27
N LEU A 482 -27.55 13.18 20.88
CA LEU A 482 -28.40 11.98 20.95
C LEU A 482 -29.06 11.65 19.60
N GLU A 483 -29.52 12.67 18.85
CA GLU A 483 -30.16 12.46 17.55
C GLU A 483 -29.21 11.76 16.56
N PRO A 484 -28.00 12.27 16.25
CA PRO A 484 -27.10 11.58 15.34
C PRO A 484 -26.66 10.21 15.83
N LEU A 485 -26.66 9.98 17.15
CA LEU A 485 -26.37 8.67 17.71
C LEU A 485 -27.49 7.66 17.42
N VAL A 486 -28.76 8.09 17.50
CA VAL A 486 -29.92 7.27 17.14
C VAL A 486 -29.96 6.99 15.64
N ASP A 487 -29.60 7.99 14.81
CA ASP A 487 -29.50 7.82 13.35
C ASP A 487 -28.52 6.68 12.97
N LEU A 488 -27.42 6.53 13.70
CA LEU A 488 -26.45 5.47 13.46
C LEU A 488 -26.98 4.05 13.73
N LEU A 489 -28.06 3.88 14.47
CA LEU A 489 -28.71 2.57 14.64
C LEU A 489 -29.29 2.03 13.32
N HIS A 490 -29.61 2.92 12.35
CA HIS A 490 -30.04 2.55 11.00
C HIS A 490 -28.88 2.17 10.06
N SER A 491 -27.64 2.29 10.51
CA SER A 491 -26.47 2.01 9.66
C SER A 491 -26.54 0.58 9.11
N LYS A 492 -26.16 0.46 7.82
CA LYS A 492 -25.95 -0.85 7.16
C LYS A 492 -24.61 -1.48 7.53
N ASN A 493 -23.71 -0.71 8.13
CA ASN A 493 -22.44 -1.20 8.63
C ASN A 493 -22.63 -1.76 10.04
N ASP A 494 -22.37 -3.06 10.21
CA ASP A 494 -22.61 -3.78 11.46
C ASP A 494 -21.77 -3.23 12.63
N ASP A 495 -20.55 -2.77 12.36
CA ASP A 495 -19.70 -2.19 13.39
C ASP A 495 -20.23 -0.85 13.87
N VAL A 496 -20.66 0.02 12.95
CA VAL A 496 -21.27 1.31 13.30
C VAL A 496 -22.54 1.08 14.15
N GLN A 497 -23.41 0.18 13.70
CA GLN A 497 -24.65 -0.14 14.42
C GLN A 497 -24.36 -0.72 15.82
N ARG A 498 -23.37 -1.62 15.92
CA ARG A 498 -22.96 -2.22 17.20
C ARG A 498 -22.42 -1.17 18.16
N HIS A 499 -21.56 -0.25 17.67
CA HIS A 499 -20.99 0.82 18.48
C HIS A 499 -22.05 1.85 18.91
N ALA A 500 -22.97 2.20 18.01
CA ALA A 500 -24.09 3.05 18.34
C ALA A 500 -25.01 2.40 19.39
N SER A 501 -25.31 1.10 19.25
CA SER A 501 -26.08 0.35 20.24
C SER A 501 -25.42 0.36 21.62
N TRP A 502 -24.09 0.22 21.68
CA TRP A 502 -23.35 0.32 22.92
C TRP A 502 -23.41 1.71 23.52
N ALA A 503 -23.22 2.76 22.73
CA ALA A 503 -23.32 4.14 23.19
C ALA A 503 -24.75 4.45 23.74
N VAL A 504 -25.80 4.02 23.04
CA VAL A 504 -27.19 4.15 23.50
C VAL A 504 -27.38 3.39 24.83
N MET A 505 -26.85 2.17 24.95
CA MET A 505 -26.93 1.39 26.18
C MET A 505 -26.29 2.12 27.38
N VAL A 506 -25.13 2.74 27.19
CA VAL A 506 -24.44 3.51 28.24
C VAL A 506 -25.23 4.78 28.58
N CYS A 507 -25.65 5.52 27.56
CA CYS A 507 -26.43 6.77 27.72
C CYS A 507 -27.77 6.55 28.42
N ALA A 508 -28.45 5.43 28.15
CA ALA A 508 -29.72 5.05 28.75
C ALA A 508 -29.64 4.78 30.28
N SER A 509 -28.44 4.86 30.89
CA SER A 509 -28.29 4.82 32.35
C SER A 509 -28.71 6.10 33.06
N ASP A 510 -28.89 7.21 32.33
CA ASP A 510 -29.46 8.46 32.80
C ASP A 510 -30.94 8.54 32.40
N GLU A 511 -31.81 8.81 33.34
CA GLU A 511 -33.27 8.80 33.12
C GLU A 511 -33.72 9.86 32.10
N LEU A 512 -33.16 11.09 32.20
CA LEU A 512 -33.51 12.17 31.27
C LEU A 512 -33.03 11.90 29.87
N VAL A 513 -31.86 11.27 29.74
CA VAL A 513 -31.27 10.86 28.44
C VAL A 513 -32.07 9.70 27.87
N ALA A 514 -32.49 8.72 28.69
CA ALA A 514 -33.30 7.58 28.27
C ALA A 514 -34.67 8.02 27.70
N VAL A 515 -35.32 8.99 28.36
CA VAL A 515 -36.58 9.58 27.88
C VAL A 515 -36.39 10.24 26.52
N GLU A 516 -35.33 11.01 26.35
CA GLU A 516 -35.04 11.68 25.10
C GLU A 516 -34.70 10.69 23.96
N LEU A 517 -33.91 9.62 24.25
CA LEU A 517 -33.65 8.54 23.31
C LEU A 517 -34.95 7.83 22.87
N CYS A 518 -35.89 7.57 23.80
CA CYS A 518 -37.19 7.02 23.45
C CYS A 518 -38.00 7.99 22.57
N ARG A 519 -37.96 9.30 22.86
CA ARG A 519 -38.60 10.33 22.04
C ARG A 519 -38.07 10.39 20.62
N LEU A 520 -36.76 10.13 20.46
CA LEU A 520 -36.07 10.07 19.16
C LEU A 520 -36.30 8.74 18.41
N GLY A 521 -37.10 7.81 18.97
CA GLY A 521 -37.43 6.54 18.32
C GLY A 521 -36.39 5.42 18.53
N ALA A 522 -35.41 5.58 19.41
CA ALA A 522 -34.38 4.57 19.64
C ALA A 522 -34.94 3.21 20.07
N LEU A 523 -36.07 3.19 20.82
CA LEU A 523 -36.70 1.96 21.30
C LEU A 523 -37.22 1.10 20.15
N ASP A 524 -37.93 1.72 19.20
CA ASP A 524 -38.54 1.03 18.06
C ASP A 524 -37.45 0.49 17.10
N ILE A 525 -36.40 1.27 16.87
CA ILE A 525 -35.28 0.88 16.05
C ILE A 525 -34.51 -0.32 16.66
N LEU A 526 -34.30 -0.29 17.99
CA LEU A 526 -33.62 -1.39 18.69
C LEU A 526 -34.49 -2.65 18.72
N GLU A 527 -35.83 -2.53 18.78
CA GLU A 527 -36.75 -3.65 18.64
C GLU A 527 -36.61 -4.30 17.26
N GLU A 528 -36.61 -3.50 16.19
CA GLU A 528 -36.37 -3.98 14.83
C GLU A 528 -35.04 -4.70 14.67
N ILE A 529 -33.95 -4.12 15.21
CA ILE A 529 -32.64 -4.73 15.22
C ILE A 529 -32.64 -6.09 15.94
N ASN A 530 -33.29 -6.18 17.09
CA ASN A 530 -33.36 -7.39 17.91
C ASN A 530 -34.22 -8.49 17.30
N LEU A 531 -35.20 -8.16 16.45
CA LEU A 531 -35.99 -9.11 15.67
C LEU A 531 -35.20 -9.66 14.46
N SER A 532 -34.17 -8.97 14.01
CA SER A 532 -33.31 -9.42 12.91
C SER A 532 -32.26 -10.41 13.38
N VAL A 533 -32.15 -11.58 12.73
CA VAL A 533 -31.17 -12.62 13.06
C VAL A 533 -29.74 -12.15 12.78
N SER A 534 -29.53 -11.33 11.75
CA SER A 534 -28.19 -10.89 11.33
C SER A 534 -27.73 -9.63 12.06
N ARG A 535 -28.63 -8.74 12.47
CA ARG A 535 -28.31 -7.43 13.05
C ARG A 535 -28.31 -7.41 14.59
N LYS A 536 -28.97 -8.38 15.21
CA LYS A 536 -29.03 -8.50 16.67
C LYS A 536 -27.64 -8.64 17.28
N ASN A 537 -27.36 -7.85 18.30
CA ASN A 537 -26.12 -7.94 19.07
C ASN A 537 -26.39 -7.73 20.57
N LYS A 538 -25.44 -8.10 21.42
CA LYS A 538 -25.59 -8.02 22.88
C LYS A 538 -25.87 -6.60 23.40
N TYR A 539 -25.39 -5.59 22.71
CA TYR A 539 -25.59 -4.20 23.11
C TYR A 539 -26.97 -3.68 22.69
N SER A 540 -27.47 -4.09 21.51
CA SER A 540 -28.83 -3.74 21.07
C SER A 540 -29.90 -4.30 22.01
N GLU A 541 -29.71 -5.53 22.47
CA GLU A 541 -30.62 -6.17 23.45
C GLU A 541 -30.55 -5.49 24.80
N ALA A 542 -29.35 -5.18 25.29
CA ALA A 542 -29.19 -4.49 26.57
C ALA A 542 -29.70 -3.05 26.54
N ALA A 543 -29.48 -2.32 25.41
CA ALA A 543 -30.00 -0.97 25.20
C ALA A 543 -31.52 -0.96 25.17
N TYR A 544 -32.13 -1.87 24.44
CA TYR A 544 -33.61 -2.04 24.37
C TYR A 544 -34.22 -2.27 25.76
N ASN A 545 -33.68 -3.22 26.51
CA ASN A 545 -34.17 -3.54 27.86
C ASN A 545 -34.03 -2.33 28.81
N LYS A 546 -32.93 -1.57 28.76
CA LYS A 546 -32.77 -0.37 29.58
C LYS A 546 -33.79 0.72 29.21
N LEU A 547 -33.95 1.01 27.92
CA LEU A 547 -34.91 2.01 27.46
C LEU A 547 -36.34 1.60 27.76
N LEU A 548 -36.69 0.33 27.58
CA LEU A 548 -38.02 -0.20 27.91
C LEU A 548 -38.36 -0.02 29.39
N ASN A 549 -37.42 -0.35 30.27
CA ASN A 549 -37.60 -0.19 31.72
C ASN A 549 -37.74 1.29 32.12
N SER A 550 -36.98 2.18 31.53
CA SER A 550 -37.07 3.63 31.78
C SER A 550 -38.40 4.20 31.26
N ASN A 551 -38.87 3.76 30.11
CA ASN A 551 -40.17 4.21 29.56
C ASN A 551 -41.36 3.73 30.39
N LEU A 552 -41.36 2.49 30.87
CA LEU A 552 -42.35 1.95 31.77
C LEU A 552 -42.38 2.70 33.11
N SER A 553 -41.20 2.95 33.71
CA SER A 553 -41.08 3.73 34.95
C SER A 553 -41.68 5.14 34.80
N LEU A 554 -41.34 5.84 33.70
CA LEU A 554 -41.88 7.16 33.42
C LEU A 554 -43.41 7.14 33.21
N LYS A 555 -43.89 6.16 32.44
CA LYS A 555 -45.32 5.98 32.18
C LYS A 555 -46.10 5.72 33.48
N TYR A 556 -45.58 4.87 34.35
CA TYR A 556 -46.20 4.58 35.64
C TYR A 556 -46.05 5.76 36.62
N SER A 557 -44.96 6.53 36.58
CA SER A 557 -44.77 7.73 37.37
C SER A 557 -45.79 8.83 36.99
N GLN A 558 -45.95 9.07 35.67
CA GLN A 558 -46.89 10.10 35.16
C GLN A 558 -48.36 9.77 35.41
N THR A 559 -48.72 8.49 35.42
CA THR A 559 -50.10 8.04 35.63
C THR A 559 -50.46 7.87 37.10
N GLY A 560 -49.52 8.12 38.04
CA GLY A 560 -49.76 7.99 39.50
C GLY A 560 -49.92 6.55 39.99
N TYR A 561 -49.65 5.56 39.12
CA TYR A 561 -49.79 4.13 39.45
C TYR A 561 -48.62 3.54 40.25
N LEU A 562 -47.64 4.33 40.66
CA LEU A 562 -46.51 3.85 41.50
C LEU A 562 -46.81 3.82 43.00
N SER A 563 -48.03 4.12 43.43
CA SER A 563 -48.43 3.82 44.81
C SER A 563 -48.81 2.33 44.88
N SER A 564 -48.17 1.63 45.80
CA SER A 564 -48.26 0.18 46.00
C SER A 564 -49.65 -0.40 46.22
N SER A 565 -50.68 0.45 46.32
CA SER A 565 -52.06 0.05 46.55
C SER A 565 -52.90 -0.07 45.27
N ASN A 566 -52.49 0.50 44.14
CA ASN A 566 -53.32 0.57 42.93
C ASN A 566 -52.93 -0.42 41.80
N ILE A 567 -51.76 -1.05 41.87
CA ILE A 567 -51.29 -2.03 40.89
C ILE A 567 -52.16 -3.32 40.88
N ILE A 568 -52.86 -3.56 41.98
CA ILE A 568 -53.57 -4.82 42.24
C ILE A 568 -55.04 -4.79 41.74
N THR A 569 -55.61 -3.62 41.48
CA THR A 569 -57.07 -3.50 41.28
C THR A 569 -57.53 -3.31 39.82
N ASP A 570 -56.66 -2.99 38.87
CA ASP A 570 -57.08 -2.61 37.51
C ASP A 570 -56.79 -3.64 36.38
N GLY A 571 -56.60 -4.91 36.73
CA GLY A 571 -56.65 -5.98 35.72
C GLY A 571 -55.56 -5.94 34.63
N PHE A 572 -54.54 -5.10 34.74
CA PHE A 572 -53.47 -4.98 33.76
C PHE A 572 -52.36 -6.03 33.90
N TYR A 573 -52.39 -6.87 34.92
CA TYR A 573 -51.49 -8.00 35.11
C TYR A 573 -52.28 -9.30 35.15
N ASP A 574 -52.04 -10.14 34.13
CA ASP A 574 -52.46 -11.53 34.15
C ASP A 574 -51.61 -12.29 35.19
N TYR A 575 -52.18 -12.50 36.36
CA TYR A 575 -51.54 -13.18 37.50
C TYR A 575 -51.12 -14.63 37.22
N GLY A 576 -51.46 -15.18 36.06
CA GLY A 576 -51.09 -16.54 35.67
C GLY A 576 -49.67 -16.70 35.16
N ARG A 577 -48.93 -15.63 34.92
CA ARG A 577 -47.58 -15.69 34.29
C ARG A 577 -46.42 -15.18 35.10
N ILE A 578 -46.62 -14.66 36.30
CA ILE A 578 -45.51 -14.23 37.17
C ILE A 578 -45.31 -15.30 38.23
N ASN A 579 -44.19 -16.01 38.19
CA ASN A 579 -43.78 -16.91 39.26
C ASN A 579 -43.68 -16.11 40.60
N PRO A 580 -44.41 -16.50 41.67
CA PRO A 580 -44.29 -15.85 42.94
C PRO A 580 -42.91 -16.14 43.54
N GLY A 581 -42.00 -15.21 43.45
CA GLY A 581 -40.64 -15.33 43.92
C GLY A 581 -39.61 -14.54 43.10
N THR A 582 -39.99 -14.01 41.94
CA THR A 582 -39.08 -13.13 41.16
C THR A 582 -39.04 -11.77 41.85
N LYS A 583 -38.02 -11.54 42.69
CA LYS A 583 -37.72 -10.21 43.16
C LYS A 583 -37.33 -9.36 41.96
N LEU A 584 -38.15 -8.36 41.63
CA LEU A 584 -37.73 -7.26 40.77
C LEU A 584 -36.53 -6.58 41.47
N LEU A 585 -35.34 -6.76 40.99
CA LEU A 585 -34.16 -6.07 41.47
C LEU A 585 -34.36 -4.56 41.26
N PRO A 586 -34.17 -3.74 42.31
CA PRO A 586 -34.23 -2.30 42.19
C PRO A 586 -33.21 -1.83 41.12
N LEU A 587 -33.57 -0.82 40.34
CA LEU A 587 -32.72 -0.24 39.25
C LEU A 587 -31.29 0.08 39.65
N LYS A 588 -31.01 0.23 40.94
CA LYS A 588 -29.68 0.46 41.51
C LYS A 588 -28.77 -0.78 41.56
N GLU A 589 -29.32 -1.98 41.42
CA GLU A 589 -28.52 -3.23 41.44
C GLU A 589 -28.21 -3.78 40.07
N LEU A 590 -28.70 -3.17 38.98
CA LEU A 590 -28.18 -3.31 37.61
C LEU A 590 -26.97 -2.40 37.44
N SER A 591 -26.05 -2.42 38.42
CA SER A 591 -24.75 -1.80 38.23
C SER A 591 -23.98 -2.55 37.16
N LEU A 592 -23.56 -1.81 36.17
CA LEU A 592 -22.62 -2.15 35.13
C LEU A 592 -21.54 -3.10 35.65
N GLN A 593 -21.47 -4.30 35.14
CA GLN A 593 -20.25 -5.11 35.17
C GLN A 593 -19.27 -4.48 34.18
N GLU A 594 -18.48 -3.55 34.67
CA GLU A 594 -17.93 -2.49 33.86
C GLU A 594 -16.64 -2.75 33.10
N PRO A 595 -15.59 -3.38 33.48
CA PRO A 595 -14.35 -3.20 32.70
C PRO A 595 -14.01 -4.33 31.73
N SER A 596 -14.54 -5.53 31.89
CA SER A 596 -14.19 -6.68 31.06
C SER A 596 -14.78 -6.62 29.65
N ASP A 597 -15.99 -6.07 29.51
CA ASP A 597 -16.70 -6.01 28.23
C ASP A 597 -16.16 -4.91 27.30
N LEU A 598 -15.71 -3.80 27.86
CA LEU A 598 -15.08 -2.69 27.13
C LEU A 598 -13.75 -3.12 26.48
N ARG A 599 -12.93 -3.90 27.17
CA ARG A 599 -11.67 -4.42 26.65
C ARG A 599 -11.88 -5.41 25.49
N ALA A 600 -12.92 -6.23 25.56
CA ALA A 600 -13.23 -7.20 24.51
C ALA A 600 -13.63 -6.53 23.19
N VAL A 601 -14.37 -5.43 23.22
CA VAL A 601 -14.78 -4.67 22.03
C VAL A 601 -13.58 -4.00 21.35
N LEU A 602 -12.67 -3.45 22.13
CA LEU A 602 -11.46 -2.81 21.58
C LEU A 602 -10.48 -3.81 20.95
N LEU A 603 -10.36 -5.01 21.51
CA LEU A 603 -9.55 -6.10 20.96
C LEU A 603 -10.09 -6.60 19.60
N ILE A 604 -11.41 -6.66 19.44
CA ILE A 604 -12.04 -7.06 18.18
C ILE A 604 -11.78 -6.02 17.10
N ASN A 605 -11.87 -4.73 17.44
CA ASN A 605 -11.71 -3.64 16.48
C ASN A 605 -10.25 -3.38 16.09
N SER A 606 -9.27 -3.68 16.94
CA SER A 606 -7.85 -3.53 16.60
C SER A 606 -7.32 -4.58 15.62
N LYS A 607 -8.02 -5.70 15.45
CA LYS A 607 -7.63 -6.79 14.54
C LYS A 607 -8.24 -6.68 13.15
N CYS A 608 -9.28 -5.88 12.96
CA CYS A 608 -9.95 -5.74 11.67
C CYS A 608 -9.34 -4.68 10.75
N ASP A 609 -8.53 -3.77 11.27
CA ASP A 609 -8.00 -2.62 10.51
C ASP A 609 -6.54 -2.77 10.05
N VAL A 610 -5.93 -3.93 10.20
CA VAL A 610 -4.57 -4.21 9.68
C VAL A 610 -4.64 -4.91 8.33
N SER A 611 -5.50 -4.42 7.44
CA SER A 611 -5.29 -4.61 6.01
C SER A 611 -4.28 -3.56 5.55
N PRO A 612 -3.25 -3.92 4.76
CA PRO A 612 -2.37 -2.92 4.20
C PRO A 612 -3.21 -1.89 3.44
N PRO A 613 -2.89 -0.59 3.55
CA PRO A 613 -3.59 0.42 2.75
C PRO A 613 -3.41 0.03 1.28
N PRO A 614 -4.44 0.21 0.44
CA PRO A 614 -4.29 0.01 -1.00
C PRO A 614 -3.14 0.89 -1.48
N SER A 615 -2.26 0.32 -2.30
CA SER A 615 -1.12 1.00 -2.88
C SER A 615 -1.54 2.34 -3.48
N MET A 616 -0.86 3.43 -3.06
CA MET A 616 -1.11 4.80 -3.51
C MET A 616 -0.60 5.04 -4.94
N GLU A 617 -1.03 4.28 -5.94
CA GLU A 617 -0.59 4.49 -7.33
C GLU A 617 -1.69 4.89 -8.32
N ASP A 618 -2.95 5.07 -7.90
CA ASP A 618 -4.02 5.51 -8.80
C ASP A 618 -4.56 6.93 -8.49
N ARG A 619 -3.68 7.94 -8.38
CA ARG A 619 -4.08 9.34 -8.48
C ARG A 619 -3.03 10.18 -9.22
N SER A 620 -2.88 9.97 -10.52
CA SER A 620 -2.37 11.03 -11.38
C SER A 620 -3.42 11.38 -12.43
N SER A 621 -3.94 12.61 -12.26
CA SER A 621 -4.53 13.47 -13.28
C SER A 621 -5.71 12.91 -14.10
N ASP A 622 -6.92 13.25 -13.68
CA ASP A 622 -8.01 13.49 -14.62
C ASP A 622 -8.56 14.91 -14.40
N THR A 623 -8.05 15.83 -15.20
CA THR A 623 -8.68 17.14 -15.43
C THR A 623 -9.23 17.12 -16.85
N GLY A 624 -10.54 17.13 -16.95
CA GLY A 624 -11.09 17.87 -18.08
C GLY A 624 -12.15 17.21 -18.94
N TYR A 625 -13.33 17.73 -18.78
CA TYR A 625 -14.42 17.93 -19.75
C TYR A 625 -15.29 16.74 -20.15
N GLY A 626 -16.50 16.83 -19.65
CA GLY A 626 -17.64 16.02 -19.99
C GLY A 626 -18.15 16.19 -21.42
N ARG A 627 -18.88 15.16 -21.83
CA ARG A 627 -20.21 15.28 -22.46
C ARG A 627 -20.89 13.91 -22.51
N SER A 628 -22.07 13.90 -21.96
CA SER A 628 -23.10 12.89 -22.08
C SER A 628 -23.39 12.51 -23.55
N ILE A 629 -23.58 11.21 -23.84
CA ILE A 629 -24.62 10.71 -24.72
C ILE A 629 -24.99 9.29 -24.31
N SER A 630 -26.28 9.10 -24.08
CA SER A 630 -27.03 7.86 -23.85
C SER A 630 -27.11 7.00 -25.11
N SER A 631 -27.11 5.68 -24.95
CA SER A 631 -28.10 4.73 -25.53
C SER A 631 -27.60 3.28 -25.43
N SER A 632 -28.22 2.49 -24.62
CA SER A 632 -29.13 1.35 -24.89
C SER A 632 -28.70 0.29 -25.90
N SER A 633 -28.87 -0.94 -25.44
CA SER A 633 -29.31 -2.19 -26.09
C SER A 633 -28.24 -3.29 -26.22
N SER A 634 -28.39 -4.32 -25.44
CA SER A 634 -29.11 -5.60 -25.65
C SER A 634 -28.30 -6.74 -26.28
N LEU A 635 -28.15 -7.81 -25.46
CA LEU A 635 -28.30 -9.22 -25.79
C LEU A 635 -27.65 -9.84 -27.06
N ARG A 636 -26.80 -10.85 -26.85
CA ARG A 636 -27.11 -12.22 -27.27
C ARG A 636 -26.10 -13.25 -26.77
N ARG A 637 -26.66 -14.26 -26.09
CA ARG A 637 -26.10 -15.62 -25.91
C ARG A 637 -26.00 -16.29 -27.28
N MET A 638 -24.98 -17.15 -27.46
CA MET A 638 -25.17 -18.43 -28.13
C MET A 638 -24.08 -19.43 -27.70
N SER A 639 -24.57 -20.52 -27.26
CA SER A 639 -23.97 -21.81 -26.96
C SER A 639 -23.77 -22.67 -28.22
N ARG A 640 -22.81 -23.60 -28.21
CA ARG A 640 -22.87 -24.99 -28.73
C ARG A 640 -21.45 -25.56 -28.74
N GLU A 641 -21.22 -26.63 -28.07
CA GLU A 641 -21.43 -28.07 -28.23
C GLU A 641 -20.30 -28.83 -28.93
N LYS A 642 -19.71 -29.75 -28.14
CA LYS A 642 -19.40 -31.18 -28.32
C LYS A 642 -18.52 -31.68 -29.47
N ALA A 643 -17.56 -32.53 -29.08
CA ALA A 643 -17.39 -33.97 -29.38
C ALA A 643 -16.03 -34.46 -28.88
N ASN A 644 -15.91 -35.36 -27.98
CA ASN A 644 -16.00 -36.84 -27.91
C ASN A 644 -14.87 -37.58 -28.63
N ALA A 645 -14.20 -38.39 -27.88
CA ALA A 645 -13.70 -39.79 -28.00
C ALA A 645 -12.28 -39.89 -27.38
N GLY A 646 -11.89 -40.81 -26.52
CA GLY A 646 -12.40 -42.05 -26.05
C GLY A 646 -11.22 -43.01 -25.83
N PHE A 647 -11.33 -43.96 -24.86
CA PHE A 647 -10.49 -45.11 -24.61
C PHE A 647 -9.19 -44.91 -23.81
N ALA A 648 -8.78 -45.71 -22.81
CA ALA A 648 -9.34 -46.79 -22.01
C ALA A 648 -8.34 -47.08 -20.87
N SER A 649 -8.84 -47.49 -19.70
CA SER A 649 -8.09 -48.13 -18.61
C SER A 649 -7.83 -49.62 -18.98
N PRO A 650 -7.14 -50.50 -18.23
CA PRO A 650 -7.30 -50.69 -16.78
C PRO A 650 -6.11 -51.28 -15.98
N THR A 651 -6.43 -51.57 -14.70
CA THR A 651 -6.02 -52.62 -13.73
C THR A 651 -4.88 -52.27 -12.76
N GLU A 652 -5.23 -52.19 -11.50
CA GLU A 652 -5.21 -53.07 -10.33
C GLU A 652 -3.83 -53.61 -9.92
N GLU A 653 -3.42 -53.34 -8.66
CA GLU A 653 -3.48 -54.29 -7.55
C GLU A 653 -2.90 -53.77 -6.24
N LYS A 654 -3.64 -54.01 -5.20
CA LYS A 654 -3.53 -54.14 -3.77
C LYS A 654 -2.15 -54.46 -3.16
N SER A 655 -1.88 -53.92 -1.94
CA SER A 655 -1.78 -54.67 -0.68
C SER A 655 -1.37 -53.81 0.53
N GLU A 656 -2.21 -53.81 1.55
CA GLU A 656 -1.87 -53.65 2.98
C GLU A 656 -1.42 -55.00 3.58
N PRO A 657 -1.08 -55.15 4.90
CA PRO A 657 -0.91 -54.26 6.07
C PRO A 657 0.23 -54.69 7.05
N THR A 658 0.22 -54.08 8.23
CA THR A 658 0.55 -54.56 9.61
C THR A 658 1.50 -53.65 10.39
N SER A 659 1.00 -53.08 11.48
CA SER A 659 1.09 -53.42 12.93
C SER A 659 2.47 -53.09 13.55
N GLY A 660 2.59 -52.43 14.65
CA GLY A 660 2.00 -52.46 15.91
C GLY A 660 2.80 -51.74 17.01
N ARG A 661 2.08 -51.35 18.05
CA ARG A 661 2.33 -51.35 19.49
C ARG A 661 3.27 -50.31 20.15
N ASN A 662 2.64 -49.44 20.91
CA ASN A 662 2.65 -49.25 22.40
C ASN A 662 3.98 -49.07 23.16
N THR A 663 4.03 -47.98 23.96
CA THR A 663 4.17 -47.91 25.45
C THR A 663 4.28 -46.44 25.85
N VAL A 664 3.43 -45.84 26.62
CA VAL A 664 3.04 -45.76 28.04
C VAL A 664 4.16 -45.28 28.99
N LEU A 665 3.74 -44.30 29.81
CA LEU A 665 4.19 -43.78 31.13
C LEU A 665 4.87 -42.39 31.07
N SER A 666 4.64 -41.46 31.97
CA SER A 666 3.68 -41.11 33.04
C SER A 666 4.09 -39.76 33.64
N LYS A 667 3.09 -38.98 33.98
CA LYS A 667 2.95 -38.02 35.11
C LYS A 667 4.14 -37.19 35.63
N SER A 668 3.99 -35.85 35.61
CA SER A 668 3.88 -35.10 36.88
C SER A 668 3.20 -33.76 36.62
N ALA A 669 2.21 -33.48 37.49
CA ALA A 669 1.44 -32.26 37.53
C ALA A 669 2.10 -31.30 38.47
N THR A 670 2.18 -30.01 38.09
CA THR A 670 2.17 -28.90 39.06
C THR A 670 1.28 -27.77 38.51
N LYS A 671 0.45 -27.30 39.44
CA LYS A 671 -0.60 -26.31 39.24
C LYS A 671 -0.01 -24.92 39.03
N GLU A 672 -0.42 -24.24 37.93
CA GLU A 672 -0.63 -22.79 37.95
C GLU A 672 -1.97 -22.48 37.26
N LYS A 673 -2.91 -22.06 38.10
CA LYS A 673 -4.19 -21.48 37.72
C LYS A 673 -4.01 -19.98 37.57
N GLY A 674 -4.22 -19.41 36.40
CA GLY A 674 -4.34 -17.97 36.27
C GLY A 674 -4.37 -17.35 34.90
N SER A 675 -4.12 -18.06 33.79
CA SER A 675 -4.06 -17.36 32.48
C SER A 675 -4.74 -18.08 31.31
N ARG A 676 -5.62 -19.04 31.53
CA ARG A 676 -6.23 -19.84 30.47
C ARG A 676 -7.56 -19.30 29.91
N GLU A 677 -8.24 -18.41 30.60
CA GLU A 677 -9.56 -17.93 30.12
C GLU A 677 -9.47 -16.88 29.00
N ASN A 678 -8.36 -16.14 28.91
CA ASN A 678 -8.19 -15.16 27.84
C ASN A 678 -7.70 -15.74 26.51
N PHE A 679 -7.16 -16.95 26.51
CA PHE A 679 -6.64 -17.60 25.30
C PHE A 679 -7.74 -18.33 24.50
N PHE A 680 -8.77 -18.83 25.16
CA PHE A 680 -9.88 -19.52 24.51
C PHE A 680 -10.82 -18.58 23.73
N PHE A 681 -10.94 -17.33 24.15
CA PHE A 681 -11.80 -16.35 23.48
C PHE A 681 -11.19 -15.87 22.14
N CYS A 682 -9.88 -15.86 22.00
CA CYS A 682 -9.20 -15.50 20.76
C CYS A 682 -9.24 -16.60 19.69
N ILE A 683 -9.33 -17.87 20.10
CA ILE A 683 -9.39 -19.01 19.17
C ILE A 683 -10.80 -19.20 18.60
N TRP A 684 -11.84 -18.88 19.37
CA TRP A 684 -13.23 -19.02 18.92
C TRP A 684 -13.62 -18.06 17.78
N ILE A 685 -12.98 -16.90 17.70
CA ILE A 685 -13.22 -15.92 16.62
C ILE A 685 -12.52 -16.30 15.30
N LYS A 686 -11.47 -17.14 15.34
CA LYS A 686 -10.76 -17.60 14.13
C LYS A 686 -11.50 -18.74 13.37
N THR A 687 -12.50 -19.35 13.97
CA THR A 687 -13.22 -20.51 13.37
C THR A 687 -14.60 -20.20 12.81
N GLN A 688 -15.05 -18.93 12.87
CA GLN A 688 -16.32 -18.49 12.27
C GLN A 688 -16.09 -17.28 11.35
N GLY A 689 -15.40 -17.48 10.27
CA GLY A 689 -15.37 -16.59 9.12
C GLY A 689 -16.16 -17.20 7.96
N PRO A 690 -16.58 -16.33 6.96
CA PRO A 690 -17.80 -16.42 6.17
C PRO A 690 -17.89 -17.68 5.39
#